data_2717d8e065a4e9433c37aa71e490b1ef
#
_entry.id   2717d8e065a4e9433c37aa71e490b1ef
#
_cell.length_a   1.000
_cell.length_b   1.000
_cell.length_c   1.000
_cell.angle_alpha   90.00
_cell.angle_beta   90.00
_cell.angle_gamma   90.00
#
_symmetry.space_group_name_H-M   'P 1'
#
loop_
_entity.id
_entity.type
_entity.pdbx_description
1 polymer ?
#
loop_
_entity_poly.entity_id
_entity_poly.type
_entity_poly.pdbx_seq_one_letter_code
_entity_poly.pdbx_strand_id
1 'polypeptide(L)'
;MRNVSFPARFGCWLILAAALFAGWPSDVEGKQPNILFVFTDDHALQAIGAYGSKINETPHLDRIAREGAVFHHSFCANSICGPSRACILTGKHSHVNGFLRNGNRFDGDQMTFPKLMRQAGYQTALIGKWHLSSDPTGFDHWEVLPGQGSYYNPDFIQMDGSRQRYEGYCTDIITENSLRWLSEERDPDKPFILMCQHKAPHRNWSPPPRYYSLFKDRDIPEPETLFDDYEGRTRLLRQSEMSIQDHFYWGHDMKFHGETEFPQHFLSRLPNGEYARMTDAQKAAWDAAYEPENQAFLRRMRAGELSDEDVVRWKYQRYIKDYLRCIQAVDDGVGQLLDYLDDQGLADDTVVIYSSDQGFYLGEHGWYDKRWMFEESLRMPFLIRWPGVIEPGTESRALIQNIDYAPTFLEWAGVEIPGDIQGRSLVPLLRNQGQSSAEWRDAIYYAYYENAAVHNVPVHDGVRTDRYKAMYFPRTREWNLFDLQEDPQELTSVHDRPEYAEILGGLQKRTRDLRRFYGVNTAVIPATRGDEPGWRARDAALTERAREGDVDLAFIGDSITQGWEGAGKPVWDSSYAGRKPINLGIGGDRTEHVIWRLTHGNLGSIRPKVAVLMIGTNNTGHAMQEPAEVAAGVARILEILANRLPETRVVLHGIFPRGNGPFDPMRLNNIAINDRIRRLADGDRVRYLEIGQHFLDERGAIPAEIMPDRLHLSEAGYRLWAEALEPTLRELGVE
;
A
#
# COMPACT_ATOMS: atom_id res chain seq x y z
N MET A 1 -9.08 -22.91 -74.76
CA MET A 1 -7.95 -22.29 -75.48
C MET A 1 -7.41 -21.14 -74.67
N ARG A 2 -6.13 -21.14 -74.52
CA ARG A 2 -5.22 -20.19 -73.87
C ARG A 2 -5.12 -20.24 -72.34
N ASN A 3 -4.07 -21.00 -71.95
CA ASN A 3 -3.29 -20.94 -70.73
C ASN A 3 -2.74 -19.55 -70.45
N VAL A 4 -2.82 -19.12 -69.20
CA VAL A 4 -1.84 -18.13 -68.65
C VAL A 4 -1.42 -18.61 -67.29
N SER A 5 -0.12 -18.99 -67.25
CA SER A 5 0.65 -19.39 -66.05
C SER A 5 0.95 -18.21 -65.18
N PHE A 6 0.82 -18.35 -63.84
CA PHE A 6 1.40 -17.46 -62.85
C PHE A 6 2.76 -18.02 -62.40
N PRO A 7 3.81 -17.23 -62.32
CA PRO A 7 5.01 -17.59 -61.60
C PRO A 7 4.96 -17.07 -60.17
N ALA A 8 5.13 -17.99 -59.20
CA ALA A 8 5.44 -17.69 -57.82
C ALA A 8 6.81 -17.01 -57.72
N ARG A 9 6.87 -15.83 -57.09
CA ARG A 9 8.10 -15.28 -56.53
C ARG A 9 7.83 -14.84 -55.08
N PHE A 10 8.27 -15.66 -54.13
CA PHE A 10 8.50 -15.28 -52.77
C PHE A 10 9.71 -14.30 -52.77
N GLY A 11 9.42 -13.05 -52.50
CA GLY A 11 10.45 -12.05 -52.19
C GLY A 11 10.36 -11.73 -50.69
N CYS A 12 11.36 -12.20 -49.93
CA CYS A 12 11.63 -11.71 -48.57
C CYS A 12 11.96 -10.22 -48.65
N TRP A 13 11.06 -9.40 -48.15
CA TRP A 13 11.38 -8.01 -47.79
C TRP A 13 11.70 -7.97 -46.30
N LEU A 14 13.01 -8.07 -46.00
CA LEU A 14 13.57 -7.55 -44.77
C LEU A 14 13.52 -6.01 -44.86
N ILE A 15 12.50 -5.44 -44.25
CA ILE A 15 12.49 -4.00 -43.99
C ILE A 15 13.39 -3.78 -42.77
N LEU A 16 14.62 -3.37 -43.02
CA LEU A 16 15.46 -2.70 -42.05
C LEU A 16 14.78 -1.36 -41.71
N ALA A 17 14.01 -1.32 -40.65
CA ALA A 17 13.65 -0.10 -39.97
C ALA A 17 14.91 0.37 -39.20
N ALA A 18 15.82 1.07 -39.93
CA ALA A 18 16.77 1.95 -39.28
C ALA A 18 15.96 3.07 -38.64
N ALA A 19 15.64 2.92 -37.35
CA ALA A 19 15.18 4.02 -36.53
C ALA A 19 16.30 5.09 -36.59
N LEU A 20 16.00 6.18 -37.25
CA LEU A 20 16.72 7.42 -37.09
C LEU A 20 16.53 7.86 -35.62
N PHE A 21 17.41 7.38 -34.74
CA PHE A 21 17.71 8.10 -33.53
C PHE A 21 18.32 9.43 -34.00
N ALA A 22 17.48 10.42 -34.21
CA ALA A 22 17.91 11.79 -34.20
C ALA A 22 18.59 11.98 -32.84
N GLY A 23 19.92 12.03 -32.85
CA GLY A 23 20.69 12.31 -31.67
C GLY A 23 20.15 13.61 -31.06
N TRP A 24 19.58 13.49 -29.86
CA TRP A 24 19.40 14.63 -29.00
C TRP A 24 20.82 15.18 -28.75
N PRO A 25 20.98 16.49 -28.78
CA PRO A 25 22.30 17.07 -28.52
C PRO A 25 22.67 16.61 -27.09
N SER A 26 23.72 15.83 -27.01
CA SER A 26 24.47 15.47 -25.80
C SER A 26 25.32 16.63 -25.30
N ASP A 27 24.79 17.84 -25.34
CA ASP A 27 25.51 19.04 -24.93
C ASP A 27 24.86 19.65 -23.68
N VAL A 28 24.79 18.84 -22.62
CA VAL A 28 24.98 19.29 -21.25
C VAL A 28 25.95 18.27 -20.64
N GLU A 29 27.22 18.40 -20.93
CA GLU A 29 28.30 18.01 -20.01
C GLU A 29 28.15 18.87 -18.75
N GLY A 30 26.99 18.69 -18.03
CA GLY A 30 26.72 19.31 -16.76
C GLY A 30 27.25 18.39 -15.68
N LYS A 31 28.05 18.93 -14.79
CA LYS A 31 28.41 18.32 -13.49
C LYS A 31 27.19 17.65 -12.89
N GLN A 32 27.32 16.38 -12.48
CA GLN A 32 26.28 15.67 -11.72
C GLN A 32 25.90 16.47 -10.47
N PRO A 33 24.65 16.89 -10.25
CA PRO A 33 24.29 17.73 -9.12
C PRO A 33 24.36 16.95 -7.81
N ASN A 34 24.66 17.61 -6.72
CA ASN A 34 24.39 17.10 -5.41
C ASN A 34 22.87 17.06 -5.20
N ILE A 35 22.41 16.16 -4.34
CA ILE A 35 20.99 16.00 -4.03
C ILE A 35 20.81 16.00 -2.51
N LEU A 36 20.06 16.97 -2.00
CA LEU A 36 19.56 16.98 -0.64
C LEU A 36 18.08 16.64 -0.68
N PHE A 37 17.73 15.43 -0.25
CA PHE A 37 16.35 14.95 -0.16
C PHE A 37 15.89 14.95 1.30
N VAL A 38 15.20 16.02 1.71
CA VAL A 38 14.57 16.13 3.02
C VAL A 38 13.20 15.47 2.94
N PHE A 39 12.96 14.51 3.81
CA PHE A 39 11.80 13.64 3.75
C PHE A 39 11.20 13.46 5.14
N THR A 40 9.90 13.65 5.26
CA THR A 40 9.15 13.59 6.52
C THR A 40 8.17 12.43 6.54
N ASP A 41 7.60 12.19 7.70
CA ASP A 41 6.60 11.15 7.96
C ASP A 41 5.28 11.80 8.37
N ASP A 42 4.25 11.64 7.54
CA ASP A 42 2.90 12.16 7.79
C ASP A 42 2.75 13.69 7.67
N HIS A 43 3.51 14.37 6.81
CA HIS A 43 3.37 15.82 6.65
C HIS A 43 2.31 16.18 5.61
N ALA A 44 1.17 16.66 6.09
CA ALA A 44 0.04 17.12 5.28
C ALA A 44 0.32 18.45 4.58
N LEU A 45 -0.14 18.59 3.33
CA LEU A 45 0.00 19.83 2.56
C LEU A 45 -0.64 21.03 3.26
N GLN A 46 -1.77 20.80 3.95
CA GLN A 46 -2.57 21.84 4.63
C GLN A 46 -1.77 22.56 5.71
N ALA A 47 -0.64 21.98 6.16
CA ALA A 47 0.23 22.56 7.19
C ALA A 47 1.48 23.26 6.63
N ILE A 48 1.60 23.45 5.31
CA ILE A 48 2.75 24.06 4.65
C ILE A 48 2.33 25.37 3.97
N GLY A 49 3.03 26.48 4.26
CA GLY A 49 2.75 27.82 3.73
C GLY A 49 2.71 27.89 2.22
N ALA A 50 3.67 27.26 1.54
CA ALA A 50 3.76 27.20 0.07
C ALA A 50 2.51 26.55 -0.61
N TYR A 51 1.73 25.76 0.12
CA TYR A 51 0.45 25.22 -0.35
C TYR A 51 -0.76 26.03 0.12
N GLY A 52 -0.54 27.22 0.69
CA GLY A 52 -1.59 28.11 1.13
C GLY A 52 -2.16 27.80 2.52
N SER A 53 -1.36 27.21 3.41
CA SER A 53 -1.74 26.93 4.79
C SER A 53 -2.31 28.17 5.48
N LYS A 54 -3.44 27.99 6.18
CA LYS A 54 -4.05 28.99 7.05
C LYS A 54 -3.81 28.69 8.54
N ILE A 55 -3.20 27.56 8.83
CA ILE A 55 -3.06 27.03 10.19
C ILE A 55 -1.61 27.04 10.68
N ASN A 56 -0.65 27.14 9.78
CA ASN A 56 0.79 27.11 10.09
C ASN A 56 1.59 28.03 9.16
N GLU A 57 2.78 28.42 9.61
CA GLU A 57 3.78 29.16 8.84
C GLU A 57 5.05 28.28 8.75
N THR A 58 5.62 28.15 7.57
CA THR A 58 6.79 27.30 7.31
C THR A 58 7.81 28.04 6.44
N PRO A 59 8.42 29.13 6.96
CA PRO A 59 9.22 30.05 6.15
C PRO A 59 10.40 29.40 5.42
N HIS A 60 11.02 28.36 5.97
CA HIS A 60 12.16 27.69 5.36
C HIS A 60 11.72 26.69 4.28
N LEU A 61 10.62 25.98 4.47
CA LEU A 61 9.98 25.17 3.40
C LEU A 61 9.50 26.07 2.27
N ASP A 62 8.86 27.21 2.62
CA ASP A 62 8.40 28.19 1.64
C ASP A 62 9.56 28.83 0.86
N ARG A 63 10.78 28.85 1.43
CA ARG A 63 12.00 29.26 0.76
C ARG A 63 12.33 28.31 -0.40
N ILE A 64 12.23 26.99 -0.22
CA ILE A 64 12.45 26.02 -1.30
C ILE A 64 11.48 26.28 -2.45
N ALA A 65 10.21 26.50 -2.14
CA ALA A 65 9.17 26.81 -3.12
C ALA A 65 9.43 28.12 -3.86
N ARG A 66 9.77 29.17 -3.11
CA ARG A 66 10.00 30.52 -3.67
C ARG A 66 11.23 30.55 -4.56
N GLU A 67 12.28 29.81 -4.21
CA GLU A 67 13.55 29.71 -4.97
C GLU A 67 13.51 28.61 -6.05
N GLY A 68 12.42 27.86 -6.16
CA GLY A 68 12.24 26.74 -7.07
C GLY A 68 10.80 26.52 -7.49
N ALA A 69 10.25 25.33 -7.27
CA ALA A 69 8.91 24.97 -7.72
C ALA A 69 8.06 24.27 -6.65
N VAL A 70 6.73 24.44 -6.77
CA VAL A 70 5.68 23.71 -6.05
C VAL A 70 4.92 22.79 -7.00
N PHE A 71 4.78 21.52 -6.64
CA PHE A 71 3.93 20.56 -7.35
C PHE A 71 2.64 20.34 -6.55
N HIS A 72 1.51 20.82 -7.08
CA HIS A 72 0.21 20.71 -6.42
C HIS A 72 -0.41 19.31 -6.52
N HIS A 73 -0.03 18.53 -7.54
CA HIS A 73 -0.57 17.20 -7.83
C HIS A 73 0.52 16.12 -7.69
N SER A 74 1.10 16.05 -6.50
CA SER A 74 2.04 14.99 -6.11
C SER A 74 1.32 13.96 -5.24
N PHE A 75 1.49 12.66 -5.54
CA PHE A 75 0.72 11.58 -4.95
C PHE A 75 1.59 10.40 -4.51
N CYS A 76 1.16 9.71 -3.45
CA CYS A 76 1.73 8.42 -3.10
C CYS A 76 1.05 7.27 -3.87
N ALA A 77 1.76 6.18 -4.09
CA ALA A 77 1.24 4.97 -4.74
C ALA A 77 0.51 4.05 -3.75
N ASN A 78 0.83 4.18 -2.46
CA ASN A 78 0.23 3.46 -1.34
C ASN A 78 0.39 4.33 -0.08
N SER A 79 -0.71 4.81 0.48
CA SER A 79 -0.72 5.80 1.56
C SER A 79 -0.47 5.18 2.94
N ILE A 80 0.73 4.61 3.12
CA ILE A 80 1.23 4.11 4.41
C ILE A 80 2.76 4.08 4.38
N CYS A 81 3.41 4.40 5.50
CA CYS A 81 4.84 4.71 5.61
C CYS A 81 5.77 3.72 4.89
N GLY A 82 5.83 2.46 5.35
CA GLY A 82 6.77 1.47 4.79
C GLY A 82 6.55 1.21 3.31
N PRO A 83 5.33 0.90 2.84
CA PRO A 83 5.02 0.75 1.42
C PRO A 83 5.38 1.95 0.57
N SER A 84 5.08 3.18 1.01
CA SER A 84 5.44 4.39 0.28
C SER A 84 6.96 4.55 0.17
N ARG A 85 7.70 4.34 1.26
CA ARG A 85 9.18 4.39 1.28
C ARG A 85 9.80 3.34 0.36
N ALA A 86 9.25 2.13 0.33
CA ALA A 86 9.67 1.08 -0.61
C ALA A 86 9.40 1.47 -2.09
N CYS A 87 8.27 2.14 -2.36
CA CYS A 87 7.95 2.66 -3.69
C CYS A 87 8.96 3.73 -4.15
N ILE A 88 9.36 4.65 -3.25
CA ILE A 88 10.38 5.68 -3.53
C ILE A 88 11.72 5.03 -3.84
N LEU A 89 12.17 4.06 -3.03
CA LEU A 89 13.47 3.41 -3.21
C LEU A 89 13.60 2.65 -4.52
N THR A 90 12.50 2.01 -4.95
CA THR A 90 12.50 1.09 -6.09
C THR A 90 11.95 1.69 -7.38
N GLY A 91 11.21 2.81 -7.31
CA GLY A 91 10.45 3.33 -8.45
C GLY A 91 9.31 2.41 -8.90
N LYS A 92 8.84 1.51 -8.02
CA LYS A 92 7.85 0.46 -8.31
C LYS A 92 6.70 0.49 -7.31
N HIS A 93 5.49 0.18 -7.77
CA HIS A 93 4.34 -0.01 -6.89
C HIS A 93 4.56 -1.17 -5.90
N SER A 94 3.85 -1.13 -4.78
CA SER A 94 3.95 -2.10 -3.69
C SER A 94 3.79 -3.57 -4.11
N HIS A 95 2.91 -3.87 -5.07
CA HIS A 95 2.69 -5.22 -5.57
C HIS A 95 3.88 -5.77 -6.41
N VAL A 96 4.75 -4.88 -6.91
CA VAL A 96 5.95 -5.28 -7.66
C VAL A 96 7.18 -5.34 -6.75
N ASN A 97 7.35 -4.36 -5.84
CA ASN A 97 8.47 -4.37 -4.90
C ASN A 97 8.25 -5.32 -3.70
N GLY A 98 7.06 -5.90 -3.55
CA GLY A 98 6.73 -6.88 -2.52
C GLY A 98 6.43 -6.31 -1.13
N PHE A 99 6.54 -4.99 -0.92
CA PHE A 99 6.27 -4.35 0.36
C PHE A 99 4.84 -3.80 0.41
N LEU A 100 3.87 -4.67 0.72
CA LEU A 100 2.44 -4.35 0.61
C LEU A 100 1.89 -3.59 1.82
N ARG A 101 2.43 -3.86 3.03
CA ARG A 101 1.91 -3.35 4.31
C ARG A 101 3.02 -3.14 5.33
N ASN A 102 2.74 -2.32 6.35
CA ASN A 102 3.63 -2.23 7.49
C ASN A 102 3.81 -3.60 8.16
N GLY A 103 5.02 -3.88 8.64
CA GLY A 103 5.38 -5.19 9.19
C GLY A 103 5.89 -6.19 8.14
N ASN A 104 5.79 -5.90 6.83
CA ASN A 104 6.61 -6.63 5.87
C ASN A 104 8.09 -6.31 6.09
N ARG A 105 8.96 -7.21 5.69
CA ARG A 105 10.41 -6.99 5.63
C ARG A 105 10.77 -6.64 4.19
N PHE A 106 11.46 -5.52 4.00
CA PHE A 106 11.97 -5.13 2.68
C PHE A 106 13.07 -6.09 2.23
N ASP A 107 12.95 -6.56 1.00
CA ASP A 107 14.01 -7.32 0.36
C ASP A 107 15.13 -6.37 -0.08
N GLY A 108 16.18 -6.31 0.74
CA GLY A 108 17.35 -5.47 0.49
C GLY A 108 18.20 -5.92 -0.71
N ASP A 109 17.99 -7.10 -1.27
CA ASP A 109 18.74 -7.58 -2.43
C ASP A 109 18.21 -7.02 -3.75
N GLN A 110 16.94 -6.59 -3.79
CA GLN A 110 16.37 -5.98 -4.99
C GLN A 110 17.08 -4.68 -5.37
N MET A 111 16.98 -4.30 -6.65
CA MET A 111 17.58 -3.09 -7.18
C MET A 111 16.84 -1.84 -6.65
N THR A 112 17.61 -0.90 -6.13
CA THR A 112 17.14 0.39 -5.61
C THR A 112 17.99 1.52 -6.18
N PHE A 113 17.44 2.74 -6.25
CA PHE A 113 18.19 3.87 -6.81
C PHE A 113 19.50 4.17 -6.06
N PRO A 114 19.62 4.06 -4.70
CA PRO A 114 20.89 4.33 -4.04
C PRO A 114 22.00 3.38 -4.47
N LYS A 115 21.70 2.11 -4.73
CA LYS A 115 22.69 1.13 -5.24
C LYS A 115 23.24 1.56 -6.59
N LEU A 116 22.37 2.00 -7.50
CA LEU A 116 22.76 2.43 -8.85
C LEU A 116 23.51 3.76 -8.84
N MET A 117 23.07 4.73 -8.03
CA MET A 117 23.76 6.00 -7.86
C MET A 117 25.17 5.82 -7.29
N ARG A 118 25.32 4.92 -6.30
CA ARG A 118 26.63 4.57 -5.75
C ARG A 118 27.55 3.99 -6.81
N GLN A 119 27.04 3.12 -7.70
CA GLN A 119 27.82 2.60 -8.82
C GLN A 119 28.22 3.68 -9.84
N ALA A 120 27.42 4.76 -9.95
CA ALA A 120 27.70 5.92 -10.78
C ALA A 120 28.64 6.96 -10.12
N GLY A 121 29.17 6.67 -8.94
CA GLY A 121 30.16 7.50 -8.25
C GLY A 121 29.59 8.48 -7.22
N TYR A 122 28.26 8.48 -6.98
CA TYR A 122 27.68 9.25 -5.88
C TYR A 122 28.08 8.68 -4.53
N GLN A 123 28.26 9.54 -3.57
CA GLN A 123 28.20 9.17 -2.15
C GLN A 123 26.75 9.17 -1.71
N THR A 124 26.34 8.11 -1.06
CA THR A 124 24.94 7.88 -0.67
C THR A 124 24.82 7.84 0.83
N ALA A 125 24.02 8.73 1.43
CA ALA A 125 23.77 8.76 2.86
C ALA A 125 22.28 8.78 3.20
N LEU A 126 21.93 8.11 4.33
CA LEU A 126 20.59 8.08 4.88
C LEU A 126 20.65 8.27 6.40
N ILE A 127 19.98 9.31 6.89
CA ILE A 127 19.96 9.65 8.32
C ILE A 127 18.50 9.85 8.77
N GLY A 128 18.09 9.10 9.81
CA GLY A 128 16.77 9.21 10.42
C GLY A 128 15.87 8.00 10.22
N LYS A 129 14.59 8.20 9.82
CA LYS A 129 13.61 7.13 9.78
C LYS A 129 13.76 6.25 8.54
N TRP A 130 13.97 4.93 8.74
CA TRP A 130 13.98 3.91 7.69
C TRP A 130 12.66 3.16 7.56
N HIS A 131 12.22 2.53 8.64
CA HIS A 131 10.92 1.85 8.81
C HIS A 131 10.59 0.75 7.78
N LEU A 132 11.57 -0.01 7.29
CA LEU A 132 11.38 -1.11 6.34
C LEU A 132 11.68 -2.50 6.92
N SER A 133 11.86 -2.62 8.24
CA SER A 133 12.12 -3.89 8.95
C SER A 133 13.35 -4.68 8.44
N SER A 134 14.26 -4.00 7.77
CA SER A 134 15.57 -4.48 7.30
C SER A 134 16.61 -3.39 7.51
N ASP A 135 17.87 -3.72 7.45
CA ASP A 135 18.92 -2.71 7.41
C ASP A 135 18.95 -2.03 6.03
N PRO A 136 19.34 -0.74 5.95
CA PRO A 136 19.53 -0.07 4.68
C PRO A 136 20.63 -0.72 3.83
N THR A 137 20.39 -0.85 2.52
CA THR A 137 21.37 -1.35 1.56
C THR A 137 21.59 -0.37 0.42
N GLY A 138 22.84 -0.28 -0.09
CA GLY A 138 23.17 0.63 -1.19
C GLY A 138 23.58 2.03 -0.72
N PHE A 139 23.79 2.22 0.56
CA PHE A 139 24.30 3.46 1.14
C PHE A 139 25.74 3.31 1.63
N ASP A 140 26.54 4.35 1.48
CA ASP A 140 27.91 4.45 1.99
C ASP A 140 27.88 4.82 3.48
N HIS A 141 26.88 5.59 3.91
CA HIS A 141 26.65 5.95 5.31
C HIS A 141 25.15 5.86 5.65
N TRP A 142 24.84 5.33 6.83
CA TRP A 142 23.49 5.44 7.38
C TRP A 142 23.46 5.35 8.91
N GLU A 143 22.57 6.16 9.50
CA GLU A 143 22.18 6.12 10.90
C GLU A 143 20.66 6.15 10.99
N VAL A 144 20.01 5.08 11.49
CA VAL A 144 18.57 4.96 11.38
C VAL A 144 17.86 4.72 12.71
N LEU A 145 16.66 5.28 12.81
CA LEU A 145 15.79 5.05 13.95
C LEU A 145 15.26 3.61 13.96
N PRO A 146 15.23 2.91 15.10
CA PRO A 146 14.58 1.62 15.22
C PRO A 146 13.05 1.74 15.09
N GLY A 147 12.45 1.03 14.14
CA GLY A 147 11.01 1.04 13.89
C GLY A 147 10.48 2.44 13.59
N GLN A 148 9.52 2.92 14.40
CA GLN A 148 8.94 4.27 14.27
C GLN A 148 9.81 5.37 14.89
N GLY A 149 10.84 5.02 15.67
CA GLY A 149 11.64 5.98 16.42
C GLY A 149 10.91 6.63 17.60
N SER A 150 11.63 7.41 18.39
CA SER A 150 11.11 8.21 19.51
C SER A 150 11.44 9.68 19.30
N TYR A 151 10.57 10.59 19.75
CA TYR A 151 10.81 12.03 19.68
C TYR A 151 11.86 12.50 20.67
N TYR A 152 11.86 11.93 21.89
CA TYR A 152 12.80 12.30 22.94
C TYR A 152 13.84 11.23 23.16
N ASN A 153 15.08 11.68 23.27
CA ASN A 153 16.25 10.84 23.54
C ASN A 153 16.28 9.57 22.66
N PRO A 154 16.24 9.73 21.32
CA PRO A 154 16.11 8.62 20.38
C PRO A 154 17.33 7.70 20.40
N ASP A 155 17.08 6.42 20.15
CA ASP A 155 18.13 5.48 19.78
C ASP A 155 18.31 5.50 18.27
N PHE A 156 19.54 5.36 17.78
CA PHE A 156 19.87 5.14 16.37
C PHE A 156 20.61 3.81 16.22
N ILE A 157 20.33 3.09 15.17
CA ILE A 157 21.09 1.92 14.73
C ILE A 157 22.18 2.42 13.78
N GLN A 158 23.42 2.05 14.04
CA GLN A 158 24.58 2.40 13.24
C GLN A 158 24.89 1.30 12.21
N MET A 159 25.75 1.60 11.22
CA MET A 159 26.12 0.65 10.15
C MET A 159 26.76 -0.65 10.67
N ASP A 160 27.41 -0.62 11.84
CA ASP A 160 27.98 -1.80 12.49
C ASP A 160 26.95 -2.62 13.30
N GLY A 161 25.67 -2.21 13.28
CA GLY A 161 24.57 -2.80 14.03
C GLY A 161 24.50 -2.36 15.49
N SER A 162 25.43 -1.53 15.97
CA SER A 162 25.37 -0.96 17.31
C SER A 162 24.21 0.01 17.47
N ARG A 163 23.80 0.26 18.72
CA ARG A 163 22.75 1.24 19.04
C ARG A 163 23.36 2.36 19.89
N GLN A 164 23.18 3.58 19.39
CA GLN A 164 23.56 4.79 20.08
C GLN A 164 22.33 5.57 20.52
N ARG A 165 22.28 5.94 21.81
CA ARG A 165 21.24 6.85 22.31
C ARG A 165 21.80 8.26 22.31
N TYR A 166 21.04 9.19 21.74
CA TYR A 166 21.32 10.62 21.83
C TYR A 166 20.38 11.26 22.84
N GLU A 167 20.87 12.17 23.65
CA GLU A 167 20.04 13.02 24.50
C GLU A 167 19.58 14.23 23.68
N GLY A 168 18.28 14.53 23.65
CA GLY A 168 17.72 15.66 22.92
C GLY A 168 16.46 15.33 22.17
N TYR A 169 16.15 16.16 21.19
CA TYR A 169 14.95 16.04 20.36
C TYR A 169 15.30 15.43 19.00
N CYS A 170 14.51 14.44 18.58
CA CYS A 170 14.82 13.60 17.43
C CYS A 170 15.02 14.38 16.12
N THR A 171 14.18 15.38 15.85
CA THR A 171 14.27 16.19 14.64
C THR A 171 15.57 16.99 14.59
N ASP A 172 15.97 17.58 15.73
CA ASP A 172 17.21 18.35 15.85
C ASP A 172 18.42 17.42 15.63
N ILE A 173 18.42 16.24 16.27
CA ILE A 173 19.50 15.25 16.15
C ILE A 173 19.64 14.75 14.70
N ILE A 174 18.54 14.50 13.98
CA ILE A 174 18.59 14.11 12.57
C ILE A 174 19.22 15.22 11.72
N THR A 175 18.86 16.47 11.98
CA THR A 175 19.44 17.64 11.30
C THR A 175 20.92 17.77 11.62
N GLU A 176 21.31 17.70 12.90
CA GLU A 176 22.69 17.79 13.36
C GLU A 176 23.57 16.67 12.76
N ASN A 177 23.08 15.42 12.77
CA ASN A 177 23.80 14.30 12.17
C ASN A 177 23.93 14.47 10.65
N SER A 178 22.91 15.02 9.98
CA SER A 178 22.97 15.34 8.54
C SER A 178 24.00 16.42 8.24
N LEU A 179 24.05 17.47 9.04
CA LEU A 179 25.06 18.53 8.94
C LEU A 179 26.47 18.01 9.24
N ARG A 180 26.64 17.16 10.26
CA ARG A 180 27.92 16.52 10.58
C ARG A 180 28.42 15.69 9.39
N TRP A 181 27.55 14.85 8.79
CA TRP A 181 27.93 14.07 7.62
C TRP A 181 28.35 14.97 6.45
N LEU A 182 27.59 16.04 6.16
CA LEU A 182 27.90 17.00 5.12
C LEU A 182 29.25 17.72 5.35
N SER A 183 29.58 18.06 6.61
CA SER A 183 30.77 18.88 6.94
C SER A 183 32.03 18.05 7.19
N GLU A 184 31.90 16.85 7.76
CA GLU A 184 33.04 16.12 8.30
C GLU A 184 33.30 14.76 7.62
N GLU A 185 32.27 14.12 7.05
CA GLU A 185 32.38 12.72 6.65
C GLU A 185 32.36 12.50 5.13
N ARG A 186 31.66 13.36 4.37
CA ARG A 186 31.62 13.24 2.90
C ARG A 186 32.96 13.59 2.26
N ASP A 187 33.25 12.99 1.11
CA ASP A 187 34.32 13.37 0.21
C ASP A 187 33.89 14.61 -0.60
N PRO A 188 34.54 15.77 -0.46
CA PRO A 188 34.13 16.99 -1.14
C PRO A 188 34.26 16.92 -2.67
N ASP A 189 35.06 16.00 -3.20
CA ASP A 189 35.32 15.86 -4.64
C ASP A 189 34.28 14.99 -5.36
N LYS A 190 33.32 14.41 -4.64
CA LYS A 190 32.27 13.56 -5.21
C LYS A 190 30.88 14.16 -5.06
N PRO A 191 29.99 13.93 -6.03
CA PRO A 191 28.59 14.26 -5.86
C PRO A 191 27.97 13.40 -4.76
N PHE A 192 26.97 13.92 -4.10
CA PHE A 192 26.27 13.19 -3.03
C PHE A 192 24.76 13.18 -3.21
N ILE A 193 24.12 12.15 -2.64
CA ILE A 193 22.73 12.17 -2.26
C ILE A 193 22.60 11.92 -0.76
N LEU A 194 22.06 12.92 -0.05
CA LEU A 194 21.71 12.82 1.36
C LEU A 194 20.18 12.71 1.52
N MET A 195 19.71 11.59 2.06
CA MET A 195 18.32 11.38 2.49
C MET A 195 18.21 11.75 3.97
N CYS A 196 17.81 12.99 4.26
CA CYS A 196 17.52 13.46 5.62
C CYS A 196 16.06 13.12 5.96
N GLN A 197 15.82 12.06 6.74
CA GLN A 197 14.50 11.48 6.93
C GLN A 197 13.97 11.69 8.35
N HIS A 198 13.15 12.72 8.54
CA HIS A 198 12.55 13.01 9.82
C HIS A 198 11.44 12.03 10.20
N LYS A 199 11.35 11.71 11.51
CA LYS A 199 10.19 11.04 12.11
C LYS A 199 8.98 11.97 12.17
N ALA A 200 9.21 13.26 12.43
CA ALA A 200 8.16 14.27 12.54
C ALA A 200 7.46 14.51 11.19
N PRO A 201 6.15 14.83 11.23
CA PRO A 201 5.25 14.94 12.36
C PRO A 201 4.40 13.68 12.67
N HIS A 202 4.94 12.47 12.52
CA HIS A 202 4.23 11.22 12.81
C HIS A 202 3.66 11.17 14.25
N ARG A 203 2.52 10.45 14.41
CA ARG A 203 1.94 10.14 15.73
C ARG A 203 3.06 9.62 16.68
N ASN A 204 3.18 10.07 17.90
CA ASN A 204 2.21 10.73 18.79
C ASN A 204 2.44 12.24 18.99
N TRP A 205 2.95 12.94 18.01
CA TRP A 205 3.08 14.42 17.99
C TRP A 205 3.62 15.00 19.30
N SER A 206 4.85 14.70 19.63
CA SER A 206 5.49 15.19 20.85
C SER A 206 6.49 16.27 20.49
N PRO A 207 6.09 17.57 20.56
CA PRO A 207 6.91 18.68 20.12
C PRO A 207 8.10 18.97 21.06
N PRO A 208 9.14 19.68 20.60
CA PRO A 208 10.23 20.10 21.48
C PRO A 208 9.80 21.19 22.46
N PRO A 209 10.45 21.31 23.63
CA PRO A 209 10.07 22.26 24.68
C PRO A 209 10.01 23.72 24.22
N ARG A 210 10.87 24.12 23.26
CA ARG A 210 10.88 25.48 22.70
C ARG A 210 9.59 25.88 22.03
N TYR A 211 8.74 24.93 21.62
CA TYR A 211 7.47 25.16 20.95
C TYR A 211 6.24 24.86 21.80
N TYR A 212 6.35 24.49 23.08
CA TYR A 212 5.17 24.23 23.93
C TYR A 212 4.23 25.42 24.07
N SER A 213 4.73 26.66 24.01
CA SER A 213 3.93 27.87 24.08
C SER A 213 3.31 28.31 22.75
N LEU A 214 3.79 27.75 21.62
CA LEU A 214 3.27 28.10 20.31
C LEU A 214 1.79 27.70 20.21
N PHE A 215 0.95 28.57 19.67
CA PHE A 215 -0.51 28.40 19.56
C PHE A 215 -1.27 28.27 20.90
N LYS A 216 -0.65 28.60 22.05
CA LYS A 216 -1.29 28.47 23.36
C LYS A 216 -2.51 29.37 23.50
N ASP A 217 -2.41 30.59 22.98
CA ASP A 217 -3.40 31.67 23.17
C ASP A 217 -4.36 31.81 21.98
N ARG A 218 -4.36 30.85 21.05
CA ARG A 218 -5.30 30.84 19.92
C ARG A 218 -5.78 29.44 19.62
N ASP A 219 -7.01 29.32 19.13
CA ASP A 219 -7.50 28.08 18.56
C ASP A 219 -7.12 27.98 17.07
N ILE A 220 -6.82 26.77 16.64
CA ILE A 220 -6.61 26.46 15.23
C ILE A 220 -7.98 26.23 14.59
N PRO A 221 -8.25 26.81 13.40
CA PRO A 221 -9.51 26.59 12.70
C PRO A 221 -9.82 25.11 12.52
N GLU A 222 -11.04 24.72 12.83
CA GLU A 222 -11.55 23.38 12.60
C GLU A 222 -11.85 23.17 11.12
N PRO A 223 -11.56 22.00 10.52
CA PRO A 223 -12.06 21.68 9.19
C PRO A 223 -13.60 21.59 9.22
N GLU A 224 -14.25 22.02 8.15
CA GLU A 224 -15.71 21.97 8.02
C GLU A 224 -16.27 20.55 8.15
N THR A 225 -15.44 19.55 7.86
CA THR A 225 -15.77 18.12 7.87
C THR A 225 -15.38 17.41 9.18
N LEU A 226 -15.06 18.17 10.26
CA LEU A 226 -14.68 17.55 11.56
C LEU A 226 -15.76 16.62 12.12
N PHE A 227 -17.03 16.88 11.82
CA PHE A 227 -18.19 16.08 12.23
C PHE A 227 -18.90 15.44 11.04
N ASP A 228 -18.14 14.85 10.13
CA ASP A 228 -18.65 14.15 8.96
C ASP A 228 -19.45 12.89 9.36
N ASP A 229 -20.63 12.71 8.79
CA ASP A 229 -21.54 11.59 9.05
C ASP A 229 -21.30 10.38 8.12
N TYR A 230 -20.41 10.53 7.11
CA TYR A 230 -20.08 9.56 6.08
C TYR A 230 -21.24 9.14 5.18
N GLU A 231 -22.34 9.88 5.14
CA GLU A 231 -23.46 9.57 4.25
C GLU A 231 -23.09 9.82 2.77
N GLY A 232 -23.79 9.17 1.86
CA GLY A 232 -23.54 9.31 0.42
C GLY A 232 -22.26 8.66 -0.12
N ARG A 233 -21.57 7.86 0.69
CA ARG A 233 -20.34 7.13 0.34
C ARG A 233 -20.41 5.67 0.77
N THR A 234 -19.34 4.91 0.53
CA THR A 234 -19.29 3.52 0.98
C THR A 234 -19.48 3.39 2.50
N ARG A 235 -20.31 2.42 2.92
CA ARG A 235 -20.51 2.11 4.35
C ARG A 235 -19.22 1.69 5.08
N LEU A 236 -18.18 1.34 4.34
CA LEU A 236 -16.89 0.91 4.89
C LEU A 236 -16.17 2.05 5.64
N LEU A 237 -16.49 3.32 5.36
CA LEU A 237 -15.90 4.47 6.06
C LEU A 237 -16.20 4.43 7.57
N ARG A 238 -17.41 4.02 7.96
CA ARG A 238 -17.85 3.92 9.36
C ARG A 238 -17.11 2.84 10.17
N GLN A 239 -16.38 1.96 9.50
CA GLN A 239 -15.58 0.92 10.14
C GLN A 239 -14.14 1.38 10.46
N SER A 240 -13.74 2.55 9.96
CA SER A 240 -12.40 3.08 10.19
C SER A 240 -12.17 3.42 11.65
N GLU A 241 -11.06 2.96 12.20
CA GLU A 241 -10.64 3.21 13.58
C GLU A 241 -9.65 4.39 13.63
N MET A 242 -10.02 5.50 12.95
CA MET A 242 -9.20 6.71 12.82
C MET A 242 -9.91 7.99 13.33
N SER A 243 -11.09 7.88 13.96
CA SER A 243 -11.82 9.05 14.42
C SER A 243 -11.13 9.72 15.62
N ILE A 244 -11.11 11.04 15.61
CA ILE A 244 -10.67 11.87 16.76
C ILE A 244 -11.57 11.59 17.96
N GLN A 245 -12.85 11.36 17.71
CA GLN A 245 -13.84 11.05 18.73
C GLN A 245 -13.46 9.81 19.55
N ASP A 246 -13.19 8.67 18.88
CA ASP A 246 -13.18 7.36 19.54
C ASP A 246 -11.79 6.71 19.62
N HIS A 247 -10.80 7.14 18.80
CA HIS A 247 -9.59 6.36 18.60
C HIS A 247 -8.31 7.03 19.07
N PHE A 248 -8.38 8.23 19.65
CA PHE A 248 -7.26 8.82 20.38
C PHE A 248 -7.07 8.19 21.75
N TYR A 249 -5.82 7.94 22.11
CA TYR A 249 -5.43 7.46 23.43
C TYR A 249 -5.12 8.64 24.35
N TRP A 250 -5.72 8.65 25.53
CA TRP A 250 -5.56 9.75 26.50
C TRP A 250 -4.11 9.98 26.92
N GLY A 251 -3.35 8.91 27.20
CA GLY A 251 -1.94 9.05 27.55
C GLY A 251 -1.05 9.33 26.36
N HIS A 252 -1.23 8.58 25.27
CA HIS A 252 -0.35 8.61 24.11
C HIS A 252 -0.52 9.87 23.26
N ASP A 253 -1.76 10.21 22.93
CA ASP A 253 -2.08 11.32 22.03
C ASP A 253 -2.40 12.61 22.80
N MET A 254 -3.19 12.51 23.87
CA MET A 254 -3.69 13.68 24.63
C MET A 254 -2.78 14.08 25.79
N LYS A 255 -1.68 13.39 26.02
CA LYS A 255 -0.61 13.74 26.99
C LYS A 255 -1.04 13.67 28.46
N PHE A 256 -2.02 12.83 28.79
CA PHE A 256 -2.34 12.58 30.19
C PHE A 256 -1.40 11.53 30.78
N HIS A 257 -1.09 11.67 32.08
CA HIS A 257 -0.38 10.67 32.86
C HIS A 257 -1.10 10.35 34.18
N GLY A 258 -0.70 9.21 34.78
CA GLY A 258 -1.26 8.76 36.03
C GLY A 258 -2.59 8.02 35.88
N GLU A 259 -3.19 7.64 37.00
CA GLU A 259 -4.49 7.03 37.07
C GLU A 259 -5.57 8.12 36.92
N THR A 260 -6.29 8.06 35.82
CA THR A 260 -7.40 8.98 35.53
C THR A 260 -8.58 8.17 35.07
N GLU A 261 -9.72 8.36 35.71
CA GLU A 261 -11.00 7.78 35.27
C GLU A 261 -11.52 8.58 34.06
N PHE A 262 -11.47 7.95 32.90
CA PHE A 262 -12.05 8.48 31.67
C PHE A 262 -13.35 7.74 31.32
N PRO A 263 -14.28 8.36 30.57
CA PRO A 263 -15.44 7.69 30.03
C PRO A 263 -15.06 6.42 29.27
N GLN A 264 -15.89 5.37 29.37
CA GLN A 264 -15.58 4.03 28.83
C GLN A 264 -15.33 3.98 27.32
N HIS A 265 -15.86 4.93 26.57
CA HIS A 265 -15.68 5.01 25.12
C HIS A 265 -14.36 5.66 24.69
N PHE A 266 -13.51 6.11 25.63
CA PHE A 266 -12.21 6.67 25.32
C PHE A 266 -11.09 5.66 25.65
N LEU A 267 -10.31 5.31 24.63
CA LEU A 267 -9.18 4.42 24.77
C LEU A 267 -8.07 5.06 25.63
N SER A 268 -7.51 4.31 26.57
CA SER A 268 -6.44 4.77 27.44
C SER A 268 -5.19 3.92 27.26
N ARG A 269 -4.09 4.54 26.79
CA ARG A 269 -2.75 3.97 26.85
C ARG A 269 -1.90 4.86 27.76
N LEU A 270 -1.80 4.45 29.02
CA LEU A 270 -0.96 5.08 30.03
C LEU A 270 0.14 4.11 30.48
N PRO A 271 1.37 4.59 30.76
CA PRO A 271 1.88 5.94 30.56
C PRO A 271 2.25 6.24 29.09
N ASN A 272 2.51 7.51 28.78
CA ASN A 272 3.04 7.92 27.49
C ASN A 272 4.48 7.43 27.32
N GLY A 273 4.77 6.73 26.22
CA GLY A 273 6.09 6.15 25.96
C GLY A 273 7.22 7.17 25.80
N GLU A 274 6.91 8.36 25.24
CA GLU A 274 7.89 9.46 25.12
C GLU A 274 8.22 10.05 26.49
N TYR A 275 7.23 10.26 27.34
CA TYR A 275 7.43 10.75 28.70
C TYR A 275 8.36 9.83 29.52
N ALA A 276 8.24 8.52 29.34
CA ALA A 276 9.10 7.56 30.04
C ALA A 276 10.59 7.67 29.62
N ARG A 277 10.87 8.18 28.43
CA ARG A 277 12.24 8.36 27.90
C ARG A 277 12.89 9.69 28.30
N MET A 278 12.09 10.65 28.77
CA MET A 278 12.55 11.99 29.11
C MET A 278 13.45 12.04 30.35
N THR A 279 14.40 12.97 30.35
CA THR A 279 15.11 13.37 31.54
C THR A 279 14.19 14.08 32.52
N ASP A 280 14.60 14.27 33.78
CA ASP A 280 13.77 14.98 34.77
C ASP A 280 13.51 16.43 34.34
N ALA A 281 14.47 17.10 33.71
CA ALA A 281 14.31 18.44 33.20
C ALA A 281 13.28 18.50 32.05
N GLN A 282 13.32 17.53 31.12
CA GLN A 282 12.35 17.41 30.02
C GLN A 282 10.96 17.11 30.56
N LYS A 283 10.82 16.22 31.57
CA LYS A 283 9.54 15.94 32.24
C LYS A 283 8.98 17.17 32.91
N ALA A 284 9.81 17.93 33.66
CA ALA A 284 9.35 19.14 34.31
C ALA A 284 8.83 20.19 33.32
N ALA A 285 9.48 20.36 32.16
CA ALA A 285 9.02 21.23 31.09
C ALA A 285 7.71 20.74 30.47
N TRP A 286 7.58 19.45 30.23
CA TRP A 286 6.37 18.80 29.73
C TRP A 286 5.19 18.98 30.68
N ASP A 287 5.38 18.67 31.96
CA ASP A 287 4.32 18.80 32.97
C ASP A 287 3.86 20.25 33.13
N ALA A 288 4.80 21.20 33.10
CA ALA A 288 4.46 22.63 33.13
C ALA A 288 3.64 23.08 31.91
N ALA A 289 3.83 22.45 30.76
CA ALA A 289 3.11 22.77 29.53
C ALA A 289 1.71 22.14 29.48
N TYR A 290 1.58 20.85 29.86
CA TYR A 290 0.37 20.08 29.61
C TYR A 290 -0.55 19.91 30.82
N GLU A 291 -0.01 19.78 32.05
CA GLU A 291 -0.82 19.49 33.24
C GLU A 291 -1.85 20.58 33.59
N PRO A 292 -1.56 21.89 33.50
CA PRO A 292 -2.57 22.91 33.80
C PRO A 292 -3.83 22.79 32.91
N GLU A 293 -3.63 22.51 31.62
CA GLU A 293 -4.71 22.34 30.65
C GLU A 293 -5.44 21.00 30.86
N ASN A 294 -4.71 19.92 31.12
CA ASN A 294 -5.27 18.61 31.44
C ASN A 294 -6.17 18.71 32.68
N GLN A 295 -5.72 19.38 33.74
CA GLN A 295 -6.50 19.56 34.97
C GLN A 295 -7.72 20.43 34.75
N ALA A 296 -7.62 21.47 33.93
CA ALA A 296 -8.77 22.30 33.56
C ALA A 296 -9.83 21.50 32.79
N PHE A 297 -9.41 20.70 31.81
CA PHE A 297 -10.30 19.83 31.06
C PHE A 297 -11.01 18.81 31.98
N LEU A 298 -10.26 18.11 32.83
CA LEU A 298 -10.82 17.11 33.76
C LEU A 298 -11.84 17.72 34.73
N ARG A 299 -11.61 18.95 35.23
CA ARG A 299 -12.59 19.64 36.11
C ARG A 299 -13.90 19.86 35.39
N ARG A 300 -13.86 20.40 34.16
CA ARG A 300 -15.05 20.67 33.34
C ARG A 300 -15.79 19.38 32.98
N MET A 301 -15.04 18.33 32.61
CA MET A 301 -15.61 17.01 32.28
C MET A 301 -16.35 16.40 33.50
N ARG A 302 -15.71 16.43 34.69
CA ARG A 302 -16.33 15.93 35.94
C ARG A 302 -17.54 16.75 36.40
N ALA A 303 -17.56 18.05 36.09
CA ALA A 303 -18.68 18.91 36.37
C ALA A 303 -19.86 18.74 35.38
N GLY A 304 -19.70 17.94 34.33
CA GLY A 304 -20.71 17.76 33.28
C GLY A 304 -20.90 18.99 32.40
N GLU A 305 -19.87 19.82 32.26
CA GLU A 305 -19.90 21.10 31.51
C GLU A 305 -19.55 20.91 30.03
N LEU A 306 -19.13 19.69 29.63
CA LEU A 306 -18.68 19.38 28.26
C LEU A 306 -19.67 18.42 27.60
N SER A 307 -20.14 18.78 26.43
CA SER A 307 -20.80 17.85 25.51
C SER A 307 -19.78 16.92 24.82
N ASP A 308 -20.27 15.88 24.17
CA ASP A 308 -19.40 14.98 23.37
C ASP A 308 -18.67 15.77 22.28
N GLU A 309 -19.33 16.72 21.62
CA GLU A 309 -18.70 17.60 20.64
C GLU A 309 -17.62 18.50 21.25
N ASP A 310 -17.83 19.04 22.46
CA ASP A 310 -16.80 19.83 23.15
C ASP A 310 -15.54 19.01 23.43
N VAL A 311 -15.72 17.72 23.76
CA VAL A 311 -14.61 16.80 23.97
C VAL A 311 -13.86 16.53 22.66
N VAL A 312 -14.58 16.36 21.54
CA VAL A 312 -13.96 16.19 20.21
C VAL A 312 -13.17 17.43 19.82
N ARG A 313 -13.74 18.63 19.99
CA ARG A 313 -13.07 19.92 19.71
C ARG A 313 -11.82 20.09 20.58
N TRP A 314 -11.91 19.76 21.87
CA TRP A 314 -10.73 19.81 22.74
C TRP A 314 -9.63 18.85 22.30
N LYS A 315 -9.98 17.60 21.93
CA LYS A 315 -9.02 16.63 21.39
C LYS A 315 -8.40 17.14 20.09
N TYR A 316 -9.21 17.73 19.19
CA TYR A 316 -8.74 18.32 17.95
C TYR A 316 -7.71 19.44 18.23
N GLN A 317 -8.02 20.38 19.12
CA GLN A 317 -7.12 21.48 19.46
C GLN A 317 -5.78 20.98 20.04
N ARG A 318 -5.83 19.98 20.92
CA ARG A 318 -4.62 19.36 21.46
C ARG A 318 -3.79 18.71 20.36
N TYR A 319 -4.41 17.90 19.55
CA TYR A 319 -3.79 17.18 18.45
C TYR A 319 -3.16 18.12 17.42
N ILE A 320 -3.96 19.05 16.90
CA ILE A 320 -3.49 19.91 15.80
C ILE A 320 -2.35 20.84 16.25
N LYS A 321 -2.43 21.41 17.47
CA LYS A 321 -1.37 22.26 18.00
C LYS A 321 -0.06 21.48 18.14
N ASP A 322 -0.10 20.28 18.67
CA ASP A 322 1.09 19.44 18.83
C ASP A 322 1.67 18.99 17.48
N TYR A 323 0.82 18.65 16.52
CA TYR A 323 1.23 18.33 15.16
C TYR A 323 1.97 19.52 14.49
N LEU A 324 1.39 20.71 14.54
CA LEU A 324 1.99 21.93 13.97
C LEU A 324 3.29 22.32 14.67
N ARG A 325 3.38 22.13 16.00
CA ARG A 325 4.60 22.36 16.78
C ARG A 325 5.74 21.42 16.38
N CYS A 326 5.41 20.15 16.03
CA CYS A 326 6.42 19.24 15.50
C CYS A 326 6.95 19.68 14.13
N ILE A 327 6.09 20.26 13.30
CA ILE A 327 6.47 20.78 11.98
C ILE A 327 7.43 21.98 12.11
N GLN A 328 7.25 22.85 13.13
CA GLN A 328 8.18 23.95 13.32
C GLN A 328 9.63 23.48 13.52
N ALA A 329 9.82 22.38 14.22
CA ALA A 329 11.16 21.82 14.39
C ALA A 329 11.72 21.24 13.06
N VAL A 330 10.86 20.73 12.17
CA VAL A 330 11.29 20.31 10.84
C VAL A 330 11.67 21.53 9.99
N ASP A 331 10.84 22.58 10.02
CA ASP A 331 11.12 23.81 9.29
C ASP A 331 12.43 24.45 9.72
N ASP A 332 12.70 24.53 11.06
CA ASP A 332 14.00 24.98 11.60
C ASP A 332 15.17 24.14 11.01
N GLY A 333 15.02 22.80 11.00
CA GLY A 333 16.06 21.92 10.49
C GLY A 333 16.31 22.11 8.98
N VAL A 334 15.25 22.33 8.22
CA VAL A 334 15.37 22.67 6.78
C VAL A 334 16.11 23.98 6.61
N GLY A 335 15.79 24.99 7.43
CA GLY A 335 16.52 26.27 7.43
C GLY A 335 18.04 26.08 7.63
N GLN A 336 18.42 25.32 8.66
CA GLN A 336 19.84 25.03 8.94
C GLN A 336 20.55 24.32 7.79
N LEU A 337 19.87 23.36 7.13
CA LEU A 337 20.43 22.66 5.97
C LEU A 337 20.61 23.58 4.77
N LEU A 338 19.63 24.47 4.50
CA LEU A 338 19.72 25.44 3.43
C LEU A 338 20.83 26.47 3.66
N ASP A 339 20.91 27.01 4.88
CA ASP A 339 21.96 27.97 5.27
C ASP A 339 23.35 27.33 5.17
N TYR A 340 23.51 26.06 5.55
CA TYR A 340 24.76 25.33 5.37
C TYR A 340 25.16 25.25 3.89
N LEU A 341 24.21 24.94 2.99
CA LEU A 341 24.51 24.88 1.55
C LEU A 341 24.96 26.24 1.00
N ASP A 342 24.34 27.34 1.47
CA ASP A 342 24.72 28.69 1.07
C ASP A 342 26.11 29.06 1.61
N ASP A 343 26.34 28.83 2.88
CA ASP A 343 27.61 29.19 3.57
C ASP A 343 28.81 28.41 2.99
N GLN A 344 28.58 27.17 2.52
CA GLN A 344 29.63 26.33 1.94
C GLN A 344 29.76 26.51 0.41
N GLY A 345 28.94 27.37 -0.22
CA GLY A 345 28.93 27.56 -1.68
C GLY A 345 28.49 26.34 -2.46
N LEU A 346 27.65 25.49 -1.86
CA LEU A 346 27.11 24.28 -2.46
C LEU A 346 25.72 24.49 -3.08
N ALA A 347 25.07 25.62 -2.78
CA ALA A 347 23.68 25.87 -3.13
C ALA A 347 23.39 25.77 -4.64
N ASP A 348 24.26 26.33 -5.47
CA ASP A 348 24.08 26.34 -6.93
C ASP A 348 24.27 24.96 -7.58
N ASP A 349 25.03 24.08 -6.95
CA ASP A 349 25.33 22.73 -7.42
C ASP A 349 24.42 21.65 -6.76
N THR A 350 23.44 22.06 -5.96
CA THR A 350 22.61 21.13 -5.16
C THR A 350 21.13 21.26 -5.53
N VAL A 351 20.54 20.14 -5.94
CA VAL A 351 19.07 19.98 -5.99
C VAL A 351 18.55 19.71 -4.60
N VAL A 352 17.68 20.56 -4.10
CA VAL A 352 17.02 20.39 -2.83
C VAL A 352 15.58 19.98 -3.05
N ILE A 353 15.16 18.87 -2.44
CA ILE A 353 13.78 18.35 -2.51
C ILE A 353 13.24 18.22 -1.10
N TYR A 354 12.00 18.66 -0.91
CA TYR A 354 11.22 18.37 0.27
C TYR A 354 9.98 17.57 -0.08
N SER A 355 9.72 16.48 0.64
CA SER A 355 8.54 15.65 0.47
C SER A 355 8.14 14.95 1.78
N SER A 356 7.02 14.23 1.74
CA SER A 356 6.55 13.31 2.78
C SER A 356 6.27 11.93 2.18
N ASP A 357 6.16 10.91 3.01
CA ASP A 357 5.84 9.56 2.52
C ASP A 357 4.38 9.42 2.06
N GLN A 358 3.48 10.21 2.61
CA GLN A 358 2.08 10.38 2.16
C GLN A 358 1.50 11.67 2.76
N GLY A 359 0.24 11.94 2.42
CA GLY A 359 -0.56 12.95 3.09
C GLY A 359 -1.08 12.49 4.46
N PHE A 360 -1.89 13.33 5.12
CA PHE A 360 -2.39 13.08 6.47
C PHE A 360 -3.67 13.86 6.74
N TYR A 361 -4.62 13.28 7.49
CA TYR A 361 -5.83 13.98 7.91
C TYR A 361 -5.55 14.85 9.13
N LEU A 362 -5.90 16.13 9.02
CA LEU A 362 -5.79 17.11 10.10
C LEU A 362 -7.16 17.44 10.71
N GLY A 363 -8.01 16.44 10.83
CA GLY A 363 -9.38 16.55 11.32
C GLY A 363 -10.43 16.49 10.22
N GLU A 364 -10.04 16.55 8.95
CA GLU A 364 -10.97 16.35 7.84
C GLU A 364 -11.63 14.97 7.98
N HIS A 365 -12.91 14.87 7.66
CA HIS A 365 -13.76 13.70 7.88
C HIS A 365 -13.81 13.20 9.34
N GLY A 366 -13.47 14.07 10.32
CA GLY A 366 -13.37 13.69 11.73
C GLY A 366 -12.17 12.78 12.04
N TRP A 367 -11.20 12.65 11.12
CA TRP A 367 -10.11 11.69 11.17
C TRP A 367 -8.76 12.30 11.51
N TYR A 368 -7.88 11.43 11.93
CA TYR A 368 -6.42 11.56 11.91
C TYR A 368 -5.84 10.34 11.18
N ASP A 369 -4.52 10.28 10.96
CA ASP A 369 -3.83 9.21 10.21
C ASP A 369 -3.98 9.40 8.67
N LYS A 370 -3.92 8.33 7.87
CA LYS A 370 -3.86 8.29 6.40
C LYS A 370 -4.62 7.06 5.88
N ARG A 371 -4.18 6.42 4.80
CA ARG A 371 -4.59 5.10 4.28
C ARG A 371 -5.67 5.14 3.21
N TRP A 372 -6.73 5.94 3.40
CA TRP A 372 -7.76 6.07 2.37
C TRP A 372 -7.24 6.85 1.16
N MET A 373 -7.86 6.61 -0.01
CA MET A 373 -7.51 7.32 -1.25
C MET A 373 -8.11 8.74 -1.35
N PHE A 374 -8.56 9.35 -0.24
CA PHE A 374 -8.99 10.77 -0.23
C PHE A 374 -7.79 11.69 -0.40
N GLU A 375 -8.02 12.90 -0.93
CA GLU A 375 -6.94 13.84 -1.30
C GLU A 375 -6.01 14.15 -0.11
N GLU A 376 -6.52 14.24 1.12
CA GLU A 376 -5.73 14.52 2.32
C GLU A 376 -4.68 13.47 2.62
N SER A 377 -4.98 12.21 2.33
CA SER A 377 -4.09 11.07 2.53
C SER A 377 -3.27 10.73 1.28
N LEU A 378 -3.87 10.89 0.10
CA LEU A 378 -3.26 10.53 -1.18
C LEU A 378 -2.21 11.54 -1.64
N ARG A 379 -2.49 12.85 -1.45
CA ARG A 379 -1.58 13.93 -1.86
C ARG A 379 -0.50 14.12 -0.83
N MET A 380 0.71 14.34 -1.31
CA MET A 380 1.89 14.60 -0.50
C MET A 380 2.64 15.83 -1.02
N PRO A 381 3.36 16.58 -0.15
CA PRO A 381 4.13 17.72 -0.61
C PRO A 381 5.24 17.29 -1.55
N PHE A 382 5.53 18.14 -2.55
CA PHE A 382 6.73 18.07 -3.35
C PHE A 382 7.17 19.49 -3.70
N LEU A 383 8.18 19.96 -2.97
CA LEU A 383 8.87 21.22 -3.21
C LEU A 383 10.26 20.90 -3.73
N ILE A 384 10.70 21.63 -4.74
CA ILE A 384 12.01 21.40 -5.34
C ILE A 384 12.69 22.71 -5.73
N ARG A 385 13.98 22.84 -5.38
CA ARG A 385 14.87 23.89 -5.86
C ARG A 385 15.96 23.25 -6.70
N TRP A 386 16.12 23.72 -7.92
CA TRP A 386 17.22 23.33 -8.81
C TRP A 386 17.74 24.56 -9.53
N PRO A 387 18.74 25.23 -8.95
CA PRO A 387 19.27 26.49 -9.48
C PRO A 387 19.73 26.37 -10.93
N GLY A 388 19.47 27.39 -11.73
CA GLY A 388 19.82 27.43 -13.15
C GLY A 388 18.96 26.57 -14.08
N VAL A 389 18.04 25.75 -13.54
CA VAL A 389 17.14 24.88 -14.34
C VAL A 389 15.67 25.24 -14.09
N ILE A 390 15.28 25.39 -12.83
CA ILE A 390 13.89 25.73 -12.47
C ILE A 390 13.86 27.25 -12.18
N GLU A 391 12.92 27.95 -12.82
CA GLU A 391 12.66 29.36 -12.52
C GLU A 391 12.03 29.49 -11.13
N PRO A 392 12.50 30.44 -10.29
CA PRO A 392 11.94 30.68 -8.97
C PRO A 392 10.44 30.98 -9.02
N GLY A 393 9.66 30.36 -8.10
CA GLY A 393 8.21 30.54 -8.02
C GLY A 393 7.42 29.74 -9.07
N THR A 394 8.02 28.73 -9.70
CA THR A 394 7.32 27.83 -10.62
C THR A 394 6.24 27.03 -9.90
N GLU A 395 5.05 26.93 -10.49
CA GLU A 395 3.95 26.10 -10.01
C GLU A 395 3.59 25.03 -11.05
N SER A 396 3.39 23.78 -10.62
CA SER A 396 3.00 22.68 -11.48
C SER A 396 1.75 21.96 -10.97
N ARG A 397 0.87 21.61 -11.92
CA ARG A 397 -0.29 20.74 -11.70
C ARG A 397 -0.14 19.41 -12.45
N ALA A 398 1.04 19.10 -12.99
CA ALA A 398 1.32 17.80 -13.57
C ALA A 398 1.13 16.69 -12.52
N LEU A 399 0.47 15.60 -12.92
CA LEU A 399 0.29 14.43 -12.06
C LEU A 399 1.63 13.72 -11.88
N ILE A 400 2.21 13.81 -10.70
CA ILE A 400 3.42 13.09 -10.32
C ILE A 400 3.14 12.11 -9.18
N GLN A 401 3.97 11.10 -9.06
CA GLN A 401 3.78 10.05 -8.05
C GLN A 401 5.13 9.70 -7.41
N ASN A 402 5.15 9.25 -6.16
CA ASN A 402 6.38 8.94 -5.44
C ASN A 402 7.26 7.86 -6.09
N ILE A 403 6.71 7.03 -6.99
CA ILE A 403 7.48 6.10 -7.83
C ILE A 403 8.35 6.82 -8.88
N ASP A 404 8.10 8.11 -9.14
CA ASP A 404 8.84 8.93 -10.11
C ASP A 404 10.18 9.44 -9.56
N TYR A 405 10.39 9.36 -8.23
CA TYR A 405 11.59 9.89 -7.59
C TYR A 405 12.84 9.07 -7.97
N ALA A 406 12.76 7.73 -7.90
CA ALA A 406 13.88 6.88 -8.27
C ALA A 406 14.38 7.12 -9.70
N PRO A 407 13.56 7.08 -10.77
CA PRO A 407 14.04 7.35 -12.12
C PRO A 407 14.55 8.80 -12.30
N THR A 408 14.04 9.76 -11.51
CA THR A 408 14.53 11.14 -11.52
C THR A 408 15.94 11.23 -10.95
N PHE A 409 16.21 10.59 -9.81
CA PHE A 409 17.54 10.55 -9.22
C PHE A 409 18.55 9.83 -10.12
N LEU A 410 18.13 8.76 -10.80
CA LEU A 410 18.97 8.03 -11.74
C LEU A 410 19.31 8.86 -12.98
N GLU A 411 18.36 9.65 -13.52
CA GLU A 411 18.61 10.53 -14.64
C GLU A 411 19.62 11.63 -14.28
N TRP A 412 19.52 12.24 -13.07
CA TRP A 412 20.52 13.20 -12.59
C TRP A 412 21.90 12.56 -12.42
N ALA A 413 21.95 11.30 -12.04
CA ALA A 413 23.20 10.56 -11.90
C ALA A 413 23.79 10.10 -13.26
N GLY A 414 23.09 10.31 -14.37
CA GLY A 414 23.50 9.82 -15.69
C GLY A 414 23.41 8.29 -15.82
N VAL A 415 22.56 7.66 -15.02
CA VAL A 415 22.35 6.21 -15.00
C VAL A 415 21.18 5.84 -15.90
N GLU A 416 21.34 4.81 -16.71
CA GLU A 416 20.23 4.24 -17.47
C GLU A 416 19.14 3.74 -16.53
N ILE A 417 17.92 4.19 -16.75
CA ILE A 417 16.77 3.81 -15.91
C ILE A 417 16.39 2.34 -16.22
N PRO A 418 16.45 1.44 -15.24
CA PRO A 418 16.06 0.04 -15.45
C PRO A 418 14.63 -0.11 -15.97
N GLY A 419 14.45 -1.02 -16.93
CA GLY A 419 13.16 -1.19 -17.63
C GLY A 419 12.02 -1.73 -16.77
N ASP A 420 12.30 -2.19 -15.55
CA ASP A 420 11.32 -2.66 -14.57
C ASP A 420 10.89 -1.56 -13.57
N ILE A 421 11.48 -0.36 -13.64
CA ILE A 421 11.00 0.83 -12.93
C ILE A 421 9.68 1.28 -13.58
N GLN A 422 8.66 1.54 -12.76
CA GLN A 422 7.32 1.88 -13.22
C GLN A 422 7.05 3.39 -13.20
N GLY A 423 7.88 4.14 -12.47
CA GLY A 423 7.85 5.60 -12.43
C GLY A 423 8.43 6.24 -13.70
N ARG A 424 8.24 7.54 -13.83
CA ARG A 424 8.77 8.37 -14.91
C ARG A 424 9.68 9.45 -14.33
N SER A 425 10.81 9.71 -14.96
CA SER A 425 11.65 10.83 -14.53
C SER A 425 10.90 12.16 -14.62
N LEU A 426 11.05 12.98 -13.58
CA LEU A 426 10.52 14.34 -13.50
C LEU A 426 11.40 15.36 -14.26
N VAL A 427 12.61 15.01 -14.67
CA VAL A 427 13.55 15.93 -15.33
C VAL A 427 12.94 16.64 -16.54
N PRO A 428 12.17 16.00 -17.43
CA PRO A 428 11.48 16.69 -18.52
C PRO A 428 10.47 17.76 -18.04
N LEU A 429 9.72 17.48 -16.96
CA LEU A 429 8.82 18.48 -16.38
C LEU A 429 9.59 19.65 -15.77
N LEU A 430 10.66 19.36 -15.03
CA LEU A 430 11.47 20.38 -14.36
C LEU A 430 12.13 21.32 -15.36
N ARG A 431 12.67 20.78 -16.44
CA ARG A 431 13.24 21.58 -17.55
C ARG A 431 12.19 22.38 -18.33
N ASN A 432 10.94 21.92 -18.33
CA ASN A 432 9.80 22.62 -18.94
C ASN A 432 9.00 23.44 -17.95
N GLN A 433 9.63 23.93 -16.87
CA GLN A 433 9.03 24.79 -15.87
C GLN A 433 7.72 24.21 -15.31
N GLY A 434 7.72 22.91 -14.97
CA GLY A 434 6.59 22.22 -14.39
C GLY A 434 5.42 21.92 -15.35
N GLN A 435 5.54 22.24 -16.64
CA GLN A 435 4.49 22.00 -17.63
C GLN A 435 4.59 20.62 -18.23
N SER A 436 3.47 19.87 -18.20
CA SER A 436 3.40 18.53 -18.79
C SER A 436 3.29 18.58 -20.32
N SER A 437 3.97 17.66 -21.00
CA SER A 437 3.74 17.39 -22.41
C SER A 437 2.47 16.55 -22.62
N ALA A 438 2.01 16.47 -23.89
CA ALA A 438 0.88 15.60 -24.25
C ALA A 438 1.14 14.10 -24.00
N GLU A 439 2.40 13.71 -23.85
CA GLU A 439 2.80 12.33 -23.54
C GLU A 439 2.88 12.05 -22.04
N TRP A 440 2.74 13.07 -21.19
CA TRP A 440 2.72 12.88 -19.77
C TRP A 440 1.43 12.17 -19.34
N ARG A 441 1.47 11.53 -18.16
CA ARG A 441 0.30 10.80 -17.65
C ARG A 441 -0.88 11.74 -17.37
N ASP A 442 -2.07 11.29 -17.69
CA ASP A 442 -3.36 11.94 -17.43
C ASP A 442 -4.10 11.31 -16.25
N ALA A 443 -3.53 10.27 -15.65
CA ALA A 443 -4.08 9.56 -14.51
C ALA A 443 -2.98 8.86 -13.70
N ILE A 444 -3.20 8.72 -12.40
CA ILE A 444 -2.39 7.89 -11.52
C ILE A 444 -3.20 6.68 -11.04
N TYR A 445 -2.50 5.58 -10.74
CA TYR A 445 -3.02 4.41 -10.08
C TYR A 445 -2.59 4.40 -8.61
N TYR A 446 -3.54 4.11 -7.73
CA TYR A 446 -3.32 3.97 -6.29
C TYR A 446 -3.82 2.61 -5.83
N ALA A 447 -3.14 1.99 -4.85
CA ALA A 447 -3.63 0.78 -4.22
C ALA A 447 -3.15 0.65 -2.77
N TYR A 448 -4.10 0.39 -1.88
CA TYR A 448 -3.90 0.11 -0.46
C TYR A 448 -4.17 -1.37 -0.18
N TYR A 449 -3.22 -2.06 0.46
CA TYR A 449 -3.23 -3.51 0.60
C TYR A 449 -3.37 -4.01 2.05
N GLU A 450 -3.22 -3.15 3.04
CA GLU A 450 -3.38 -3.55 4.44
C GLU A 450 -4.84 -3.90 4.72
N ASN A 451 -5.06 -5.03 5.36
CA ASN A 451 -6.41 -5.47 5.72
C ASN A 451 -6.41 -6.08 7.10
N ALA A 452 -7.47 -5.79 7.88
CA ALA A 452 -7.59 -6.11 9.29
C ALA A 452 -6.38 -5.65 10.13
N ALA A 453 -5.72 -4.56 9.70
CA ALA A 453 -4.59 -3.95 10.39
C ALA A 453 -5.06 -2.80 11.29
N VAL A 454 -4.11 -2.09 11.86
CA VAL A 454 -4.36 -0.87 12.63
C VAL A 454 -5.26 0.08 11.83
N HIS A 455 -6.28 0.64 12.47
CA HIS A 455 -7.28 1.54 11.90
C HIS A 455 -8.35 0.91 10.99
N ASN A 456 -8.35 -0.40 10.79
CA ASN A 456 -9.41 -1.16 10.11
C ASN A 456 -9.86 -0.58 8.75
N VAL A 457 -8.90 -0.04 7.98
CA VAL A 457 -9.17 0.46 6.63
C VAL A 457 -9.16 -0.70 5.65
N PRO A 458 -10.21 -0.88 4.81
CA PRO A 458 -10.27 -2.00 3.88
C PRO A 458 -9.31 -1.84 2.71
N VAL A 459 -8.92 -2.96 2.10
CA VAL A 459 -8.21 -2.96 0.81
C VAL A 459 -9.05 -2.23 -0.23
N HIS A 460 -8.44 -1.30 -0.94
CA HIS A 460 -9.05 -0.58 -2.05
C HIS A 460 -7.98 -0.12 -3.03
N ASP A 461 -8.40 0.10 -4.25
CA ASP A 461 -7.57 0.71 -5.28
C ASP A 461 -8.40 1.64 -6.16
N GLY A 462 -7.74 2.38 -7.04
CA GLY A 462 -8.47 3.29 -7.88
C GLY A 462 -7.58 4.10 -8.82
N VAL A 463 -8.24 5.03 -9.48
CA VAL A 463 -7.64 5.97 -10.42
C VAL A 463 -8.01 7.40 -10.06
N ARG A 464 -7.04 8.30 -10.19
CA ARG A 464 -7.23 9.74 -10.05
C ARG A 464 -6.74 10.43 -11.32
N THR A 465 -7.61 11.25 -11.92
CA THR A 465 -7.34 12.15 -13.05
C THR A 465 -7.32 13.60 -12.54
N ASP A 466 -7.17 14.60 -13.41
CA ASP A 466 -7.20 16.02 -12.97
C ASP A 466 -8.52 16.44 -12.31
N ARG A 467 -9.63 15.82 -12.68
CA ARG A 467 -10.95 16.20 -12.18
C ARG A 467 -11.64 15.10 -11.38
N TYR A 468 -11.46 13.84 -11.77
CA TYR A 468 -12.23 12.74 -11.21
C TYR A 468 -11.36 11.75 -10.45
N LYS A 469 -11.95 11.18 -9.41
CA LYS A 469 -11.38 10.08 -8.65
C LYS A 469 -12.40 8.94 -8.57
N ALA A 470 -11.99 7.73 -8.93
CA ALA A 470 -12.78 6.52 -8.76
C ALA A 470 -12.05 5.54 -7.86
N MET A 471 -12.69 5.13 -6.77
CA MET A 471 -12.20 4.14 -5.81
C MET A 471 -12.99 2.85 -5.94
N TYR A 472 -12.31 1.72 -5.96
CA TYR A 472 -12.91 0.39 -5.98
C TYR A 472 -12.63 -0.39 -4.70
N PHE A 473 -13.67 -0.96 -4.13
CA PHE A 473 -13.62 -1.81 -2.92
C PHE A 473 -13.86 -3.26 -3.31
N PRO A 474 -12.81 -4.10 -3.45
CA PRO A 474 -12.95 -5.49 -3.91
C PRO A 474 -13.86 -6.34 -3.03
N ARG A 475 -13.88 -6.04 -1.72
CA ARG A 475 -14.65 -6.75 -0.70
C ARG A 475 -16.15 -6.62 -0.88
N THR A 476 -16.64 -5.42 -1.18
CA THR A 476 -18.07 -5.11 -1.39
C THR A 476 -18.43 -4.98 -2.87
N ARG A 477 -17.44 -4.94 -3.76
CA ARG A 477 -17.55 -4.65 -5.20
C ARG A 477 -18.16 -3.28 -5.49
N GLU A 478 -18.05 -2.38 -4.54
CA GLU A 478 -18.55 -1.02 -4.65
C GLU A 478 -17.54 -0.12 -5.36
N TRP A 479 -18.07 0.88 -6.04
CA TRP A 479 -17.31 2.01 -6.54
C TRP A 479 -17.76 3.27 -5.84
N ASN A 480 -16.83 4.15 -5.48
CA ASN A 480 -17.12 5.54 -5.23
C ASN A 480 -16.51 6.37 -6.35
N LEU A 481 -17.21 7.41 -6.77
CA LEU A 481 -16.78 8.38 -7.78
C LEU A 481 -16.93 9.78 -7.23
N PHE A 482 -15.86 10.56 -7.28
CA PHE A 482 -15.85 11.96 -6.86
C PHE A 482 -15.50 12.87 -8.04
N ASP A 483 -16.23 13.97 -8.17
CA ASP A 483 -15.92 15.10 -9.03
C ASP A 483 -15.20 16.16 -8.18
N LEU A 484 -13.88 16.15 -8.21
CA LEU A 484 -13.03 16.99 -7.35
C LEU A 484 -13.15 18.50 -7.64
N GLN A 485 -13.78 18.88 -8.76
CA GLN A 485 -14.08 20.27 -9.07
C GLN A 485 -15.35 20.74 -8.36
N GLU A 486 -16.36 19.87 -8.29
CA GLU A 486 -17.66 20.19 -7.67
C GLU A 486 -17.67 19.84 -6.17
N ASP A 487 -16.93 18.80 -5.77
CA ASP A 487 -16.83 18.29 -4.41
C ASP A 487 -15.34 18.02 -4.05
N PRO A 488 -14.55 19.08 -3.80
CA PRO A 488 -13.14 18.94 -3.47
C PRO A 488 -12.89 18.28 -2.10
N GLN A 489 -13.90 18.21 -1.23
CA GLN A 489 -13.85 17.54 0.08
C GLN A 489 -14.32 16.09 0.03
N GLU A 490 -14.72 15.59 -1.13
CA GLU A 490 -15.11 14.19 -1.35
C GLU A 490 -16.21 13.68 -0.39
N LEU A 491 -17.20 14.54 -0.11
CA LEU A 491 -18.30 14.24 0.81
C LEU A 491 -19.42 13.41 0.17
N THR A 492 -19.56 13.46 -1.15
CA THR A 492 -20.66 12.77 -1.84
C THR A 492 -20.17 12.00 -3.06
N SER A 493 -20.29 10.68 -3.01
CA SER A 493 -20.05 9.87 -4.20
C SER A 493 -21.18 10.00 -5.21
N VAL A 494 -20.83 10.27 -6.46
CA VAL A 494 -21.78 10.44 -7.57
C VAL A 494 -21.87 9.19 -8.47
N HIS A 495 -21.39 8.05 -7.98
CA HIS A 495 -21.26 6.80 -8.75
C HIS A 495 -22.59 6.20 -9.25
N ASP A 496 -23.71 6.49 -8.60
CA ASP A 496 -25.05 6.02 -8.91
C ASP A 496 -25.91 7.03 -9.69
N ARG A 497 -25.38 8.23 -9.97
CA ARG A 497 -26.06 9.27 -10.70
C ARG A 497 -26.00 9.03 -12.22
N PRO A 498 -27.13 9.00 -12.93
CA PRO A 498 -27.16 8.69 -14.36
C PRO A 498 -26.26 9.57 -15.23
N GLU A 499 -26.14 10.86 -14.91
CA GLU A 499 -25.29 11.81 -15.64
C GLU A 499 -23.80 11.52 -15.55
N TYR A 500 -23.35 10.76 -14.53
CA TYR A 500 -21.97 10.33 -14.35
C TYR A 500 -21.68 8.89 -14.83
N ALA A 501 -22.69 8.17 -15.38
CA ALA A 501 -22.55 6.77 -15.75
C ALA A 501 -21.46 6.53 -16.82
N GLU A 502 -21.35 7.40 -17.82
CA GLU A 502 -20.31 7.31 -18.85
C GLU A 502 -18.91 7.59 -18.26
N ILE A 503 -18.80 8.59 -17.39
CA ILE A 503 -17.55 8.95 -16.70
C ILE A 503 -17.09 7.77 -15.84
N LEU A 504 -17.98 7.21 -15.03
CA LEU A 504 -17.66 6.03 -14.20
C LEU A 504 -17.21 4.85 -15.06
N GLY A 505 -17.93 4.55 -16.16
CA GLY A 505 -17.56 3.48 -17.09
C GLY A 505 -16.17 3.68 -17.71
N GLY A 506 -15.84 4.93 -18.06
CA GLY A 506 -14.52 5.32 -18.54
C GLY A 506 -13.41 5.11 -17.49
N LEU A 507 -13.65 5.54 -16.25
CA LEU A 507 -12.68 5.38 -15.15
C LEU A 507 -12.52 3.93 -14.71
N GLN A 508 -13.58 3.14 -14.72
CA GLN A 508 -13.51 1.70 -14.51
C GLN A 508 -12.62 1.01 -15.56
N LYS A 509 -12.79 1.39 -16.83
CA LYS A 509 -11.92 0.92 -17.90
C LYS A 509 -10.49 1.37 -17.68
N ARG A 510 -10.28 2.65 -17.35
CA ARG A 510 -8.94 3.21 -17.06
C ARG A 510 -8.26 2.50 -15.91
N THR A 511 -8.98 2.18 -14.82
CA THR A 511 -8.46 1.39 -13.70
C THR A 511 -7.99 0.01 -14.15
N ARG A 512 -8.79 -0.71 -14.97
CA ARG A 512 -8.37 -2.01 -15.52
C ARG A 512 -7.13 -1.89 -16.40
N ASP A 513 -7.06 -0.86 -17.24
CA ASP A 513 -5.92 -0.63 -18.14
C ASP A 513 -4.65 -0.32 -17.34
N LEU A 514 -4.74 0.50 -16.28
CA LEU A 514 -3.60 0.80 -15.39
C LEU A 514 -3.18 -0.42 -14.57
N ARG A 515 -4.12 -1.22 -14.06
CA ARG A 515 -3.78 -2.49 -13.40
C ARG A 515 -2.98 -3.40 -14.35
N ARG A 516 -3.42 -3.53 -15.61
CA ARG A 516 -2.69 -4.31 -16.62
C ARG A 516 -1.31 -3.71 -16.92
N PHE A 517 -1.25 -2.39 -17.10
CA PHE A 517 0.00 -1.68 -17.41
C PHE A 517 1.03 -1.85 -16.29
N TYR A 518 0.60 -1.72 -15.02
CA TYR A 518 1.48 -1.88 -13.86
C TYR A 518 1.64 -3.33 -13.39
N GLY A 519 1.04 -4.30 -14.06
CA GLY A 519 1.15 -5.73 -13.72
C GLY A 519 0.46 -6.11 -12.41
N VAL A 520 -0.63 -5.44 -12.06
CA VAL A 520 -1.41 -5.73 -10.84
C VAL A 520 -2.19 -7.03 -11.03
N ASN A 521 -1.79 -8.09 -10.32
CA ASN A 521 -2.52 -9.34 -10.29
C ASN A 521 -3.19 -9.54 -8.93
N THR A 522 -4.48 -9.23 -8.84
CA THR A 522 -5.23 -9.37 -7.59
C THR A 522 -5.44 -10.82 -7.16
N ALA A 523 -5.32 -11.79 -8.06
CA ALA A 523 -5.48 -13.21 -7.74
C ALA A 523 -4.37 -13.78 -6.83
N VAL A 524 -3.22 -13.08 -6.72
CA VAL A 524 -2.09 -13.48 -5.85
C VAL A 524 -2.01 -12.66 -4.55
N ILE A 525 -2.78 -11.57 -4.43
CA ILE A 525 -2.74 -10.67 -3.29
C ILE A 525 -3.69 -11.19 -2.21
N PRO A 526 -3.20 -11.61 -1.02
CA PRO A 526 -4.07 -12.16 0.02
C PRO A 526 -5.19 -11.18 0.39
N ALA A 527 -6.44 -11.64 0.34
CA ALA A 527 -7.61 -10.85 0.69
C ALA A 527 -8.56 -11.64 1.60
N THR A 528 -9.21 -10.97 2.56
CA THR A 528 -10.23 -11.58 3.43
C THR A 528 -11.62 -11.10 3.04
N ARG A 529 -12.63 -11.87 3.41
CA ARG A 529 -14.05 -11.52 3.39
C ARG A 529 -14.60 -11.48 4.83
N GLY A 530 -13.75 -11.12 5.78
CA GLY A 530 -14.06 -11.15 7.22
C GLY A 530 -15.21 -10.24 7.67
N ASP A 531 -15.75 -9.36 6.83
CA ASP A 531 -16.96 -8.57 7.05
C ASP A 531 -18.25 -9.31 6.69
N GLU A 532 -18.16 -10.38 5.90
CA GLU A 532 -19.27 -11.27 5.65
C GLU A 532 -19.44 -12.21 6.86
N PRO A 533 -20.51 -12.08 7.69
CA PRO A 533 -20.64 -12.85 8.94
C PRO A 533 -20.57 -14.36 8.72
N GLY A 534 -21.18 -14.86 7.64
CA GLY A 534 -21.17 -16.28 7.29
C GLY A 534 -19.77 -16.79 6.93
N TRP A 535 -19.02 -16.01 6.16
CA TRP A 535 -17.64 -16.34 5.80
C TRP A 535 -16.75 -16.36 7.05
N ARG A 536 -16.83 -15.30 7.88
CA ARG A 536 -16.05 -15.20 9.13
C ARG A 536 -16.31 -16.33 10.10
N ALA A 537 -17.58 -16.67 10.31
CA ALA A 537 -17.95 -17.78 11.20
C ALA A 537 -17.38 -19.12 10.70
N ARG A 538 -17.47 -19.37 9.38
CA ARG A 538 -16.92 -20.58 8.80
C ARG A 538 -15.40 -20.62 8.85
N ASP A 539 -14.71 -19.53 8.51
CA ASP A 539 -13.24 -19.47 8.59
C ASP A 539 -12.74 -19.70 10.01
N ALA A 540 -13.41 -19.13 11.02
CA ALA A 540 -13.08 -19.37 12.43
C ALA A 540 -13.29 -20.84 12.83
N ALA A 541 -14.39 -21.46 12.41
CA ALA A 541 -14.66 -22.87 12.68
C ALA A 541 -13.62 -23.80 12.03
N LEU A 542 -13.24 -23.51 10.77
CA LEU A 542 -12.23 -24.29 10.06
C LEU A 542 -10.84 -24.10 10.68
N THR A 543 -10.51 -22.89 11.13
CA THR A 543 -9.25 -22.62 11.84
C THR A 543 -9.18 -23.40 13.16
N GLU A 544 -10.26 -23.46 13.91
CA GLU A 544 -10.32 -24.24 15.16
C GLU A 544 -10.19 -25.73 14.88
N ARG A 545 -10.94 -26.27 13.91
CA ARG A 545 -10.81 -27.68 13.49
C ARG A 545 -9.40 -28.01 13.02
N ALA A 546 -8.72 -27.11 12.31
CA ALA A 546 -7.35 -27.32 11.85
C ALA A 546 -6.32 -27.33 13.01
N ARG A 547 -6.61 -26.67 14.13
CA ARG A 547 -5.76 -26.73 15.35
C ARG A 547 -5.79 -28.06 16.04
N GLU A 548 -6.90 -28.78 15.96
CA GLU A 548 -7.02 -30.14 16.55
C GLU A 548 -6.07 -31.15 15.90
N GLY A 549 -5.62 -30.89 14.65
CA GLY A 549 -4.78 -31.80 13.90
C GLY A 549 -5.56 -33.06 13.46
N ASP A 550 -4.88 -34.20 13.44
CA ASP A 550 -5.42 -35.55 13.08
C ASP A 550 -6.17 -35.55 11.73
N VAL A 551 -5.48 -35.09 10.68
CA VAL A 551 -5.99 -34.99 9.30
C VAL A 551 -5.05 -35.70 8.35
N ASP A 552 -5.56 -36.71 7.62
CA ASP A 552 -4.82 -37.43 6.56
C ASP A 552 -5.19 -36.92 5.15
N LEU A 553 -6.41 -36.35 4.98
CA LEU A 553 -6.92 -35.87 3.68
C LEU A 553 -7.55 -34.48 3.84
N ALA A 554 -7.06 -33.48 3.10
CA ALA A 554 -7.59 -32.12 3.12
C ALA A 554 -8.19 -31.76 1.77
N PHE A 555 -9.40 -31.17 1.76
CA PHE A 555 -10.04 -30.59 0.59
C PHE A 555 -10.00 -29.05 0.70
N ILE A 556 -9.40 -28.39 -0.28
CA ILE A 556 -9.20 -26.93 -0.29
C ILE A 556 -9.89 -26.35 -1.52
N GLY A 557 -10.76 -25.35 -1.32
CA GLY A 557 -11.48 -24.75 -2.44
C GLY A 557 -12.56 -23.77 -2.04
N ASP A 558 -13.58 -23.68 -2.89
CA ASP A 558 -14.70 -22.74 -2.80
C ASP A 558 -16.05 -23.43 -2.44
N SER A 559 -17.19 -22.91 -2.96
CA SER A 559 -18.52 -23.47 -2.72
C SER A 559 -18.68 -24.92 -3.22
N ILE A 560 -17.99 -25.29 -4.29
CA ILE A 560 -18.06 -26.66 -4.81
C ILE A 560 -17.36 -27.63 -3.85
N THR A 561 -16.25 -27.19 -3.25
CA THR A 561 -15.59 -27.95 -2.17
C THR A 561 -16.43 -27.94 -0.89
N GLN A 562 -16.99 -26.79 -0.49
CA GLN A 562 -17.88 -26.72 0.67
C GLN A 562 -19.08 -27.64 0.53
N GLY A 563 -19.60 -27.81 -0.67
CA GLY A 563 -20.79 -28.61 -0.97
C GLY A 563 -20.68 -30.11 -0.63
N TRP A 564 -19.48 -30.63 -0.33
CA TRP A 564 -19.30 -31.94 0.29
C TRP A 564 -20.01 -32.06 1.66
N GLU A 565 -20.30 -30.94 2.33
CA GLU A 565 -21.10 -30.90 3.57
C GLU A 565 -22.60 -30.72 3.31
N GLY A 566 -22.98 -30.46 2.08
CA GLY A 566 -24.36 -30.30 1.61
C GLY A 566 -24.82 -31.45 0.70
N ALA A 567 -24.99 -31.20 -0.59
CA ALA A 567 -25.41 -32.19 -1.57
C ALA A 567 -24.45 -33.40 -1.68
N GLY A 568 -23.17 -33.20 -1.41
CA GLY A 568 -22.14 -34.24 -1.39
C GLY A 568 -22.08 -35.07 -0.12
N LYS A 569 -22.82 -34.74 0.93
CA LYS A 569 -22.68 -35.36 2.27
C LYS A 569 -22.83 -36.89 2.28
N PRO A 570 -23.81 -37.50 1.60
CA PRO A 570 -23.92 -38.93 1.55
C PRO A 570 -22.71 -39.64 0.94
N VAL A 571 -22.16 -39.02 -0.11
CA VAL A 571 -20.96 -39.53 -0.80
C VAL A 571 -19.71 -39.32 0.07
N TRP A 572 -19.60 -38.17 0.74
CA TRP A 572 -18.51 -37.88 1.68
C TRP A 572 -18.44 -38.91 2.80
N ASP A 573 -19.57 -39.18 3.42
CA ASP A 573 -19.65 -40.12 4.54
C ASP A 573 -19.26 -41.55 4.11
N SER A 574 -19.64 -41.97 2.92
CA SER A 574 -19.28 -43.30 2.40
C SER A 574 -17.84 -43.43 1.89
N SER A 575 -17.29 -42.33 1.32
CA SER A 575 -16.00 -42.40 0.64
C SER A 575 -14.84 -41.91 1.48
N TYR A 576 -15.04 -40.90 2.34
CA TYR A 576 -13.94 -40.20 3.01
C TYR A 576 -13.99 -40.22 4.54
N ALA A 577 -15.12 -40.50 5.20
CA ALA A 577 -15.23 -40.38 6.66
C ALA A 577 -14.17 -41.21 7.43
N GLY A 578 -13.77 -42.36 6.91
CA GLY A 578 -12.73 -43.21 7.51
C GLY A 578 -11.29 -42.70 7.31
N ARG A 579 -11.07 -41.67 6.47
CA ARG A 579 -9.74 -41.17 6.03
C ARG A 579 -9.31 -39.91 6.76
N LYS A 580 -9.87 -39.63 7.93
CA LYS A 580 -9.60 -38.40 8.71
C LYS A 580 -9.62 -37.12 7.84
N PRO A 581 -10.74 -36.83 7.17
CA PRO A 581 -10.79 -35.74 6.23
C PRO A 581 -11.05 -34.40 6.93
N ILE A 582 -10.61 -33.31 6.26
CA ILE A 582 -11.04 -31.94 6.56
C ILE A 582 -11.51 -31.26 5.28
N ASN A 583 -12.65 -30.57 5.38
CA ASN A 583 -13.17 -29.76 4.27
C ASN A 583 -12.89 -28.28 4.53
N LEU A 584 -11.87 -27.73 3.85
CA LEU A 584 -11.48 -26.32 3.91
C LEU A 584 -12.15 -25.48 2.80
N GLY A 585 -13.28 -25.89 2.24
CA GLY A 585 -14.03 -25.11 1.25
C GLY A 585 -14.85 -23.99 1.90
N ILE A 586 -14.85 -22.79 1.30
CA ILE A 586 -15.75 -21.68 1.65
C ILE A 586 -16.39 -21.10 0.40
N GLY A 587 -17.72 -21.01 0.39
CA GLY A 587 -18.49 -20.54 -0.75
C GLY A 587 -18.10 -19.14 -1.19
N GLY A 588 -17.96 -18.93 -2.51
CA GLY A 588 -17.60 -17.66 -3.12
C GLY A 588 -16.11 -17.32 -3.05
N ASP A 589 -15.26 -18.18 -2.47
CA ASP A 589 -13.81 -17.92 -2.42
C ASP A 589 -13.18 -17.91 -3.80
N ARG A 590 -12.23 -17.00 -3.96
CA ARG A 590 -11.30 -16.89 -5.07
C ARG A 590 -9.90 -17.28 -4.60
N THR A 591 -8.93 -17.33 -5.50
CA THR A 591 -7.55 -17.70 -5.17
C THR A 591 -6.96 -16.84 -4.05
N GLU A 592 -7.15 -15.52 -4.07
CA GLU A 592 -6.69 -14.58 -3.06
C GLU A 592 -7.28 -14.84 -1.66
N HIS A 593 -8.52 -15.32 -1.57
CA HIS A 593 -9.14 -15.65 -0.29
C HIS A 593 -8.54 -16.95 0.29
N VAL A 594 -8.32 -17.95 -0.56
CA VAL A 594 -7.62 -19.18 -0.15
C VAL A 594 -6.19 -18.87 0.30
N ILE A 595 -5.45 -18.04 -0.43
CA ILE A 595 -4.10 -17.58 -0.05
C ILE A 595 -4.15 -16.96 1.36
N TRP A 596 -5.11 -16.07 1.61
CA TRP A 596 -5.26 -15.43 2.92
C TRP A 596 -5.51 -16.46 4.03
N ARG A 597 -6.49 -17.36 3.85
CA ARG A 597 -6.87 -18.36 4.87
C ARG A 597 -5.74 -19.32 5.22
N LEU A 598 -5.03 -19.82 4.21
CA LEU A 598 -3.92 -20.76 4.40
C LEU A 598 -2.74 -20.10 5.16
N THR A 599 -2.59 -18.78 5.07
CA THR A 599 -1.56 -18.03 5.79
C THR A 599 -2.01 -17.55 7.17
N HIS A 600 -3.33 -17.57 7.48
CA HIS A 600 -3.92 -17.01 8.68
C HIS A 600 -4.65 -18.03 9.61
N GLY A 601 -4.38 -19.30 9.46
CA GLY A 601 -4.82 -20.29 10.44
C GLY A 601 -5.40 -21.60 9.91
N ASN A 602 -5.93 -21.63 8.69
CA ASN A 602 -6.59 -22.84 8.16
C ASN A 602 -5.68 -24.06 7.97
N LEU A 603 -4.37 -23.90 8.06
CA LEU A 603 -3.44 -25.04 8.09
C LEU A 603 -3.09 -25.51 9.51
N GLY A 604 -3.29 -24.68 10.53
CA GLY A 604 -3.12 -25.03 11.94
C GLY A 604 -2.04 -26.07 12.24
N SER A 605 -2.44 -27.16 12.89
CA SER A 605 -1.58 -28.30 13.22
C SER A 605 -1.74 -29.50 12.27
N ILE A 606 -2.57 -29.38 11.20
CA ILE A 606 -2.79 -30.50 10.27
C ILE A 606 -1.53 -30.83 9.48
N ARG A 607 -1.37 -32.14 9.21
CA ARG A 607 -0.30 -32.67 8.36
C ARG A 607 -0.87 -33.75 7.45
N PRO A 608 -1.74 -33.37 6.49
CA PRO A 608 -2.38 -34.35 5.63
C PRO A 608 -1.37 -35.02 4.70
N LYS A 609 -1.60 -36.31 4.41
CA LYS A 609 -0.84 -37.02 3.36
C LYS A 609 -1.14 -36.42 1.99
N VAL A 610 -2.42 -36.08 1.77
CA VAL A 610 -2.90 -35.53 0.50
C VAL A 610 -3.78 -34.31 0.74
N ALA A 611 -3.56 -33.26 -0.07
CA ALA A 611 -4.43 -32.12 -0.22
C ALA A 611 -5.08 -32.12 -1.62
N VAL A 612 -6.39 -32.05 -1.71
CA VAL A 612 -7.15 -31.91 -2.96
C VAL A 612 -7.47 -30.44 -3.15
N LEU A 613 -6.94 -29.81 -4.18
CA LEU A 613 -7.11 -28.37 -4.46
C LEU A 613 -7.95 -28.15 -5.70
N MET A 614 -9.08 -27.44 -5.57
CA MET A 614 -9.86 -26.94 -6.69
C MET A 614 -10.34 -25.52 -6.40
N ILE A 615 -9.87 -24.55 -7.16
CA ILE A 615 -10.16 -23.12 -6.98
C ILE A 615 -10.03 -22.35 -8.29
N GLY A 616 -10.78 -21.27 -8.47
CA GLY A 616 -10.67 -20.36 -9.59
C GLY A 616 -11.98 -20.06 -10.34
N THR A 617 -13.01 -20.90 -10.15
CA THR A 617 -14.31 -20.66 -10.80
C THR A 617 -14.93 -19.31 -10.40
N ASN A 618 -14.69 -18.81 -9.19
CA ASN A 618 -15.17 -17.52 -8.73
C ASN A 618 -14.29 -16.34 -9.20
N ASN A 619 -13.01 -16.55 -9.47
CA ASN A 619 -12.19 -15.56 -10.18
C ASN A 619 -12.78 -15.27 -11.56
N THR A 620 -13.21 -16.30 -12.26
CA THR A 620 -13.96 -16.18 -13.53
C THR A 620 -15.33 -15.55 -13.28
N GLY A 621 -16.17 -16.12 -12.41
CA GLY A 621 -17.57 -15.73 -12.24
C GLY A 621 -17.79 -14.33 -11.67
N HIS A 622 -16.90 -13.86 -10.81
CA HIS A 622 -17.03 -12.58 -10.15
C HIS A 622 -16.31 -11.43 -10.88
N ALA A 623 -15.22 -11.70 -11.59
CA ALA A 623 -14.37 -10.66 -12.13
C ALA A 623 -13.88 -10.92 -13.57
N MET A 624 -14.19 -12.08 -14.17
CA MET A 624 -13.61 -12.51 -15.46
C MET A 624 -12.10 -12.28 -15.51
N GLN A 625 -11.42 -12.63 -14.41
CA GLN A 625 -9.96 -12.44 -14.33
C GLN A 625 -9.27 -13.22 -15.45
N GLU A 626 -8.19 -12.65 -15.95
CA GLU A 626 -7.41 -13.25 -17.02
C GLU A 626 -6.87 -14.62 -16.62
N PRO A 627 -6.87 -15.62 -17.51
CA PRO A 627 -6.44 -16.96 -17.18
C PRO A 627 -5.02 -17.04 -16.61
N ALA A 628 -4.11 -16.17 -17.03
CA ALA A 628 -2.74 -16.11 -16.51
C ALA A 628 -2.70 -15.62 -15.05
N GLU A 629 -3.56 -14.66 -14.70
CA GLU A 629 -3.65 -14.14 -13.33
C GLU A 629 -4.15 -15.21 -12.36
N VAL A 630 -5.22 -15.92 -12.74
CA VAL A 630 -5.78 -17.00 -11.90
C VAL A 630 -4.79 -18.15 -11.76
N ALA A 631 -4.11 -18.53 -12.84
CA ALA A 631 -3.09 -19.57 -12.79
C ALA A 631 -1.93 -19.19 -11.85
N ALA A 632 -1.50 -17.93 -11.83
CA ALA A 632 -0.52 -17.45 -10.87
C ALA A 632 -1.05 -17.51 -9.42
N GLY A 633 -2.34 -17.23 -9.19
CA GLY A 633 -2.99 -17.42 -7.88
C GLY A 633 -2.95 -18.87 -7.40
N VAL A 634 -3.24 -19.83 -8.29
CA VAL A 634 -3.13 -21.28 -8.00
C VAL A 634 -1.67 -21.66 -7.71
N ALA A 635 -0.72 -21.16 -8.50
CA ALA A 635 0.72 -21.40 -8.27
C ALA A 635 1.14 -20.89 -6.88
N ARG A 636 0.67 -19.72 -6.47
CA ARG A 636 0.94 -19.17 -5.12
C ARG A 636 0.36 -20.04 -4.00
N ILE A 637 -0.82 -20.60 -4.18
CA ILE A 637 -1.40 -21.56 -3.22
C ILE A 637 -0.52 -22.81 -3.11
N LEU A 638 -0.08 -23.37 -4.24
CA LEU A 638 0.82 -24.52 -4.24
C LEU A 638 2.15 -24.24 -3.54
N GLU A 639 2.72 -23.05 -3.73
CA GLU A 639 3.93 -22.60 -3.02
C GLU A 639 3.70 -22.51 -1.50
N ILE A 640 2.58 -21.98 -1.05
CA ILE A 640 2.22 -21.92 0.38
C ILE A 640 2.11 -23.34 0.96
N LEU A 641 1.43 -24.25 0.24
CA LEU A 641 1.32 -25.65 0.64
C LEU A 641 2.71 -26.32 0.66
N ALA A 642 3.58 -25.97 -0.30
CA ALA A 642 4.95 -26.47 -0.31
C ALA A 642 5.75 -26.08 0.93
N ASN A 643 5.63 -24.82 1.33
CA ASN A 643 6.37 -24.27 2.45
C ASN A 643 5.80 -24.68 3.83
N ARG A 644 4.47 -24.79 3.94
CA ARG A 644 3.78 -25.07 5.21
C ARG A 644 3.59 -26.56 5.47
N LEU A 645 3.43 -27.35 4.42
CA LEU A 645 3.14 -28.77 4.43
C LEU A 645 4.09 -29.52 3.47
N PRO A 646 5.40 -29.56 3.75
CA PRO A 646 6.41 -30.08 2.82
C PRO A 646 6.21 -31.56 2.43
N GLU A 647 5.64 -32.37 3.31
CA GLU A 647 5.40 -33.80 3.07
C GLU A 647 4.05 -34.10 2.39
N THR A 648 3.18 -33.09 2.25
CA THR A 648 1.85 -33.25 1.67
C THR A 648 1.93 -33.29 0.15
N ARG A 649 1.33 -34.31 -0.47
CA ARG A 649 1.12 -34.35 -1.92
C ARG A 649 -0.17 -33.63 -2.28
N VAL A 650 -0.20 -32.99 -3.44
CA VAL A 650 -1.35 -32.19 -3.88
C VAL A 650 -1.97 -32.81 -5.13
N VAL A 651 -3.27 -33.09 -5.07
CA VAL A 651 -4.08 -33.37 -6.26
C VAL A 651 -4.71 -32.03 -6.70
N LEU A 652 -4.15 -31.45 -7.75
CA LEU A 652 -4.65 -30.22 -8.35
C LEU A 652 -5.72 -30.56 -9.39
N HIS A 653 -6.97 -30.23 -9.10
CA HIS A 653 -8.05 -30.40 -10.06
C HIS A 653 -8.07 -29.29 -11.11
N GLY A 654 -8.41 -29.65 -12.35
CA GLY A 654 -8.96 -28.71 -13.29
C GLY A 654 -10.27 -28.10 -12.75
N ILE A 655 -10.48 -26.80 -12.98
CA ILE A 655 -11.72 -26.10 -12.62
C ILE A 655 -12.86 -26.73 -13.43
N PHE A 656 -13.93 -27.11 -12.77
CA PHE A 656 -15.06 -27.78 -13.39
C PHE A 656 -15.78 -26.89 -14.41
N PRO A 657 -16.45 -27.49 -15.41
CA PRO A 657 -17.22 -26.73 -16.39
C PRO A 657 -18.38 -25.99 -15.73
N ARG A 658 -18.75 -24.85 -16.31
CA ARG A 658 -19.88 -24.03 -15.86
C ARG A 658 -20.62 -23.40 -17.04
N GLY A 659 -21.81 -22.84 -16.77
CA GLY A 659 -22.56 -22.05 -17.75
C GLY A 659 -23.36 -22.85 -18.74
N ASN A 660 -23.99 -22.14 -19.69
CA ASN A 660 -25.11 -22.64 -20.51
C ASN A 660 -24.69 -23.52 -21.69
N GLY A 661 -23.43 -23.65 -22.01
CA GLY A 661 -22.97 -24.46 -23.14
C GLY A 661 -21.46 -24.38 -23.36
N PRO A 662 -20.96 -25.07 -24.39
CA PRO A 662 -19.52 -25.15 -24.65
C PRO A 662 -18.86 -23.81 -24.99
N PHE A 663 -19.66 -22.86 -25.53
CA PHE A 663 -19.17 -21.52 -25.88
C PHE A 663 -19.47 -20.44 -24.83
N ASP A 664 -19.93 -20.82 -23.65
CA ASP A 664 -20.11 -19.88 -22.55
C ASP A 664 -18.77 -19.20 -22.21
N PRO A 665 -18.69 -17.86 -22.18
CA PRO A 665 -17.42 -17.15 -21.94
C PRO A 665 -16.74 -17.56 -20.64
N MET A 666 -17.49 -17.83 -19.56
CA MET A 666 -16.92 -18.25 -18.29
C MET A 666 -16.36 -19.69 -18.37
N ARG A 667 -17.00 -20.56 -19.17
CA ARG A 667 -16.47 -21.92 -19.42
C ARG A 667 -15.17 -21.86 -20.18
N LEU A 668 -15.13 -21.06 -21.26
CA LEU A 668 -13.92 -20.85 -22.06
C LEU A 668 -12.78 -20.29 -21.23
N ASN A 669 -13.08 -19.37 -20.30
CA ASN A 669 -12.10 -18.84 -19.38
C ASN A 669 -11.56 -19.93 -18.43
N ASN A 670 -12.43 -20.76 -17.85
CA ASN A 670 -12.02 -21.88 -17.01
C ASN A 670 -11.14 -22.89 -17.79
N ILE A 671 -11.47 -23.20 -19.04
CA ILE A 671 -10.65 -24.05 -19.92
C ILE A 671 -9.25 -23.43 -20.10
N ALA A 672 -9.19 -22.14 -20.40
CA ALA A 672 -7.92 -21.43 -20.58
C ALA A 672 -7.09 -21.34 -19.29
N ILE A 673 -7.73 -21.31 -18.12
CA ILE A 673 -7.05 -21.44 -16.81
C ILE A 673 -6.52 -22.87 -16.67
N ASN A 674 -7.34 -23.88 -16.94
CA ASN A 674 -6.96 -25.30 -16.82
C ASN A 674 -5.73 -25.65 -17.67
N ASP A 675 -5.64 -25.10 -18.90
CA ASP A 675 -4.49 -25.26 -19.78
C ASP A 675 -3.17 -24.71 -19.19
N ARG A 676 -3.28 -23.72 -18.28
CA ARG A 676 -2.13 -23.13 -17.59
C ARG A 676 -1.80 -23.88 -16.32
N ILE A 677 -2.79 -24.15 -15.47
CA ILE A 677 -2.55 -24.78 -14.15
C ILE A 677 -2.10 -26.23 -14.28
N ARG A 678 -2.46 -26.96 -15.35
CA ARG A 678 -1.92 -28.31 -15.59
C ARG A 678 -0.40 -28.35 -15.70
N ARG A 679 0.23 -27.23 -16.10
CA ARG A 679 1.70 -27.11 -16.20
C ARG A 679 2.38 -26.92 -14.85
N LEU A 680 1.61 -26.69 -13.78
CA LEU A 680 2.11 -26.60 -12.42
C LEU A 680 2.32 -27.98 -11.78
N ALA A 681 1.80 -29.02 -12.41
CA ALA A 681 2.04 -30.39 -11.96
C ALA A 681 3.48 -30.84 -12.31
N ASP A 682 4.16 -31.43 -11.34
CA ASP A 682 5.51 -32.03 -11.48
C ASP A 682 5.48 -33.53 -11.59
N GLY A 683 4.30 -34.15 -11.41
CA GLY A 683 4.08 -35.61 -11.47
C GLY A 683 4.44 -36.37 -10.18
N ASP A 684 5.12 -35.75 -9.26
CA ASP A 684 5.50 -36.30 -7.95
C ASP A 684 4.69 -35.68 -6.81
N ARG A 685 4.99 -34.44 -6.46
CA ARG A 685 4.33 -33.75 -5.38
C ARG A 685 2.98 -33.16 -5.77
N VAL A 686 2.88 -32.59 -6.97
CA VAL A 686 1.66 -32.01 -7.53
C VAL A 686 1.20 -32.84 -8.72
N ARG A 687 0.06 -33.51 -8.59
CA ARG A 687 -0.57 -34.27 -9.67
C ARG A 687 -1.80 -33.51 -10.17
N TYR A 688 -1.87 -33.30 -11.48
CA TYR A 688 -3.03 -32.68 -12.11
C TYR A 688 -4.08 -33.75 -12.46
N LEU A 689 -5.33 -33.47 -12.08
CA LEU A 689 -6.47 -34.35 -12.39
C LEU A 689 -7.56 -33.58 -13.11
N GLU A 690 -7.84 -33.97 -14.36
CA GLU A 690 -8.90 -33.38 -15.17
C GLU A 690 -10.11 -34.32 -15.25
N ILE A 691 -11.20 -33.92 -14.63
CA ILE A 691 -12.44 -34.71 -14.61
C ILE A 691 -13.63 -33.97 -15.19
N GLY A 692 -13.44 -32.74 -15.69
CA GLY A 692 -14.51 -31.87 -16.16
C GLY A 692 -15.41 -32.51 -17.20
N GLN A 693 -14.89 -33.41 -18.03
CA GLN A 693 -15.66 -34.14 -19.05
C GLN A 693 -16.72 -35.10 -18.46
N HIS A 694 -16.52 -35.60 -17.23
CA HIS A 694 -17.51 -36.49 -16.59
C HIS A 694 -18.81 -35.78 -16.23
N PHE A 695 -18.81 -34.45 -16.21
CA PHE A 695 -19.97 -33.61 -15.91
C PHE A 695 -20.72 -33.12 -17.16
N LEU A 696 -20.31 -33.57 -18.36
CA LEU A 696 -20.86 -33.12 -19.64
C LEU A 696 -21.55 -34.28 -20.38
N ASP A 697 -22.61 -33.96 -21.09
CA ASP A 697 -23.20 -34.85 -22.06
C ASP A 697 -22.43 -34.89 -23.40
N GLU A 698 -22.88 -35.73 -24.34
CA GLU A 698 -22.27 -35.87 -25.67
C GLU A 698 -22.24 -34.58 -26.49
N ARG A 699 -23.09 -33.60 -26.14
CA ARG A 699 -23.19 -32.28 -26.79
C ARG A 699 -22.38 -31.20 -26.06
N GLY A 700 -21.68 -31.58 -24.97
CA GLY A 700 -20.92 -30.69 -24.11
C GLY A 700 -21.83 -29.79 -23.25
N ALA A 701 -23.10 -30.13 -23.06
CA ALA A 701 -23.97 -29.45 -22.11
C ALA A 701 -23.83 -30.06 -20.72
N ILE A 702 -24.17 -29.30 -19.68
CA ILE A 702 -24.18 -29.80 -18.29
C ILE A 702 -25.58 -30.30 -17.97
N PRO A 703 -25.79 -31.60 -17.72
CA PRO A 703 -27.09 -32.13 -17.34
C PRO A 703 -27.55 -31.59 -15.98
N ALA A 704 -28.82 -31.26 -15.82
CA ALA A 704 -29.38 -30.71 -14.59
C ALA A 704 -29.30 -31.68 -13.41
N GLU A 705 -29.34 -32.98 -13.67
CA GLU A 705 -29.12 -34.03 -12.69
C GLU A 705 -27.69 -34.05 -12.12
N ILE A 706 -26.70 -33.50 -12.83
CA ILE A 706 -25.30 -33.41 -12.40
C ILE A 706 -25.01 -32.06 -11.76
N MET A 707 -25.42 -30.96 -12.39
CA MET A 707 -25.30 -29.59 -11.87
C MET A 707 -26.60 -28.80 -12.11
N PRO A 708 -27.52 -28.77 -11.11
CA PRO A 708 -28.84 -28.17 -11.27
C PRO A 708 -28.82 -26.68 -11.67
N ASP A 709 -27.84 -25.93 -11.18
CA ASP A 709 -27.62 -24.51 -11.48
C ASP A 709 -26.47 -24.29 -12.50
N ARG A 710 -25.96 -25.36 -13.11
CA ARG A 710 -24.82 -25.36 -14.05
C ARG A 710 -23.51 -24.82 -13.46
N LEU A 711 -23.34 -24.97 -12.15
CA LEU A 711 -22.13 -24.62 -11.40
C LEU A 711 -21.89 -25.58 -10.24
N HIS A 712 -22.89 -25.82 -9.39
CA HIS A 712 -22.76 -26.65 -8.19
C HIS A 712 -23.22 -28.07 -8.45
N LEU A 713 -22.47 -29.02 -7.92
CA LEU A 713 -22.77 -30.43 -8.08
C LEU A 713 -24.00 -30.89 -7.27
N SER A 714 -24.80 -31.75 -7.84
CA SER A 714 -25.76 -32.59 -7.13
C SER A 714 -25.05 -33.78 -6.43
N GLU A 715 -25.78 -34.60 -5.70
CA GLU A 715 -25.23 -35.85 -5.14
C GLU A 715 -24.63 -36.75 -6.24
N ALA A 716 -25.31 -36.85 -7.40
CA ALA A 716 -24.79 -37.62 -8.55
C ALA A 716 -23.47 -37.03 -9.08
N GLY A 717 -23.37 -35.70 -9.15
CA GLY A 717 -22.11 -35.03 -9.53
C GLY A 717 -20.97 -35.29 -8.53
N TYR A 718 -21.26 -35.26 -7.24
CA TYR A 718 -20.25 -35.60 -6.20
C TYR A 718 -19.83 -37.05 -6.27
N ARG A 719 -20.71 -37.96 -6.63
CA ARG A 719 -20.38 -39.38 -6.84
C ARG A 719 -19.39 -39.55 -7.97
N LEU A 720 -19.62 -38.88 -9.11
CA LEU A 720 -18.68 -38.89 -10.23
C LEU A 720 -17.31 -38.31 -9.83
N TRP A 721 -17.30 -37.26 -9.01
CA TRP A 721 -16.04 -36.69 -8.51
C TRP A 721 -15.29 -37.68 -7.60
N ALA A 722 -16.01 -38.33 -6.65
CA ALA A 722 -15.40 -39.32 -5.77
C ALA A 722 -14.82 -40.52 -6.55
N GLU A 723 -15.58 -41.07 -7.49
CA GLU A 723 -15.15 -42.19 -8.35
C GLU A 723 -13.92 -41.85 -9.17
N ALA A 724 -13.84 -40.65 -9.75
CA ALA A 724 -12.71 -40.21 -10.56
C ALA A 724 -11.46 -39.90 -9.71
N LEU A 725 -11.62 -39.46 -8.47
CA LEU A 725 -10.55 -39.10 -7.55
C LEU A 725 -9.92 -40.35 -6.87
N GLU A 726 -10.71 -41.39 -6.64
CA GLU A 726 -10.38 -42.55 -5.85
C GLU A 726 -9.07 -43.29 -6.30
N PRO A 727 -8.85 -43.55 -7.60
CA PRO A 727 -7.60 -44.17 -8.03
C PRO A 727 -6.35 -43.39 -7.62
N THR A 728 -6.41 -42.06 -7.75
CA THR A 728 -5.29 -41.17 -7.39
C THR A 728 -5.06 -41.15 -5.87
N LEU A 729 -6.11 -41.17 -5.04
CA LEU A 729 -5.95 -41.23 -3.58
C LEU A 729 -5.29 -42.54 -3.13
N ARG A 730 -5.68 -43.66 -3.69
CA ARG A 730 -5.05 -44.98 -3.39
C ARG A 730 -3.58 -45.01 -3.77
N GLU A 731 -3.21 -44.53 -4.97
CA GLU A 731 -1.83 -44.41 -5.40
C GLU A 731 -0.99 -43.52 -4.45
N LEU A 732 -1.62 -42.52 -3.83
CA LEU A 732 -0.98 -41.62 -2.87
C LEU A 732 -1.03 -42.10 -1.42
N GLY A 733 -1.54 -43.31 -1.17
CA GLY A 733 -1.54 -43.98 0.14
C GLY A 733 -2.60 -43.43 1.12
N VAL A 734 -3.74 -42.95 0.59
CA VAL A 734 -4.92 -42.57 1.38
C VAL A 734 -6.00 -43.63 1.08
N GLU A 735 -6.03 -44.69 1.89
CA GLU A 735 -6.98 -45.79 1.81
C GLU A 735 -8.24 -45.56 2.66
#